data_c1da23b14ab8d85e0c7f4a2e4b4d3d4b
#
_entry.id   c1da23b14ab8d85e0c7f4a2e4b4d3d4b
#
_cell.length_a   1.000
_cell.length_b   1.000
_cell.length_c   1.000
_cell.angle_alpha   90.00
_cell.angle_beta   90.00
_cell.angle_gamma   90.00
#
_symmetry.space_group_name_H-M   'P 1'
#
loop_
_entity.id
_entity.type
_entity.pdbx_description
1 polymer ?
#
loop_
_entity_poly.entity_id
_entity_poly.type
_entity_poly.pdbx_seq_one_letter_code
_entity_poly.pdbx_strand_id
1 'polypeptide(L)'
;MVFNVRESTRGTRREFPHEVEVTDHVWIPMSDGTRLSAKLWIPKGATVHPVPAILEYLPYRKNEFTALRDSIRHPYFAGHGYASVRVDMRGCGDSEGILTDEYAKQEQDDALEVLDWIGKQDWATGSVGMIGKSWGGFNGLQVAALQHPALKAIITLCSTDDRYADDVHYKGGALLASDMLWWASTMLVYNARPADPAHVGGAWRENWLERLEKTPPFVEEWMRHQRRDGYWKHGSVCEDYSAIKIPVYAVGGWADGYTNAVFRMIQNLKGPKKGLIGPWAHEYPEVAVPGPQIGFLQECLRWWDQWLKEEETGIMDEPVLRVWLQDAVPPKTDYHVRPGEWVLENSWPSPNVQEKAYYLASQQLSEEPGQGTETLMTHQHHGLYAGVFCPFGQEGDMPSDQGIENGLSNTFTSEPLVEELAILGFPKMQAKLLSSSKRANLAVRLSDLSPSGTSKLISWGQLNLTHRNSHEFPEDVPVGEEFIVTVELDAIGYKLPKGHRVQVSLSPVYWPHMWPTAEEVELTVVKDKDTRLILPDYTNTTEEAEIVPFERPETAAVMEREVLRESGRTREIRHNTVTNEWILDDFSDEGCRRLPANGLEYGSTNQNIYRITEGDPLSASVQCDWTLTVGRGEWQTRLESTSTMKADERKFYVSSQLRALEGDVVVYDTTRNFEVERDFN
;
A
#
# COMPACT_ATOMS: atom_id res chain seq x y z
N MET A 1 -1.68 0.50 -12.56
CA MET A 1 -2.14 1.63 -11.72
C MET A 1 -2.51 2.79 -12.63
N VAL A 2 -3.77 2.92 -13.00
CA VAL A 2 -4.24 4.14 -13.65
C VAL A 2 -4.60 5.12 -12.56
N PHE A 3 -3.93 6.25 -12.60
CA PHE A 3 -4.45 7.43 -11.96
C PHE A 3 -5.66 7.90 -12.78
N ASN A 4 -6.81 7.27 -12.53
CA ASN A 4 -8.07 7.84 -12.95
C ASN A 4 -8.26 9.08 -12.09
N VAL A 5 -7.86 10.21 -12.62
CA VAL A 5 -8.29 11.51 -12.12
C VAL A 5 -9.79 11.57 -12.40
N ARG A 6 -10.61 10.89 -11.57
CA ARG A 6 -12.06 11.02 -11.60
C ARG A 6 -12.35 12.52 -11.46
N GLU A 7 -13.31 13.03 -12.20
CA GLU A 7 -13.76 14.42 -12.05
C GLU A 7 -14.17 14.61 -10.59
N SER A 8 -13.27 15.18 -9.83
CA SER A 8 -13.47 15.46 -8.41
C SER A 8 -14.06 16.86 -8.26
N THR A 9 -14.63 17.13 -7.11
CA THR A 9 -15.09 18.46 -6.68
C THR A 9 -13.94 19.47 -6.49
N ARG A 10 -12.70 19.11 -6.93
CA ARG A 10 -11.49 19.93 -6.79
C ARG A 10 -11.53 21.15 -7.70
N GLY A 11 -10.98 22.26 -7.20
CA GLY A 11 -10.66 23.42 -8.00
C GLY A 11 -9.44 23.19 -8.89
N THR A 12 -9.43 23.76 -10.08
CA THR A 12 -8.25 23.81 -10.94
C THR A 12 -7.68 25.23 -10.91
N ARG A 13 -6.46 25.36 -10.38
CA ARG A 13 -5.75 26.62 -10.36
C ARG A 13 -4.92 26.76 -11.65
N ARG A 14 -5.07 27.89 -12.32
CA ARG A 14 -4.38 28.18 -13.59
C ARG A 14 -3.40 29.36 -13.45
N GLU A 15 -3.61 30.20 -12.46
CA GLU A 15 -2.77 31.36 -12.17
C GLU A 15 -2.07 31.18 -10.81
N PHE A 16 -0.77 31.29 -10.81
CA PHE A 16 0.09 31.11 -9.64
C PHE A 16 0.87 32.37 -9.34
N PRO A 17 1.36 32.54 -8.10
CA PRO A 17 2.24 33.66 -7.75
C PRO A 17 3.52 33.72 -8.61
N HIS A 18 4.01 32.57 -9.08
CA HIS A 18 5.19 32.46 -9.92
C HIS A 18 4.87 31.77 -11.25
N GLU A 19 5.39 32.31 -12.35
CA GLU A 19 5.48 31.57 -13.61
C GLU A 19 6.44 30.39 -13.44
N VAL A 20 6.12 29.25 -14.08
CA VAL A 20 6.88 28.01 -13.97
C VAL A 20 7.57 27.70 -15.29
N GLU A 21 8.87 27.46 -15.23
CA GLU A 21 9.67 26.90 -16.33
C GLU A 21 9.77 25.39 -16.14
N VAL A 22 9.47 24.62 -17.22
CA VAL A 22 9.50 23.16 -17.19
C VAL A 22 10.64 22.66 -18.06
N THR A 23 11.45 21.78 -17.49
CA THR A 23 12.49 21.04 -18.24
C THR A 23 12.17 19.54 -18.15
N ASP A 24 11.76 18.97 -19.26
CA ASP A 24 11.25 17.59 -19.31
C ASP A 24 12.34 16.53 -19.03
N HIS A 25 13.59 16.86 -19.32
CA HIS A 25 14.68 15.93 -19.16
C HIS A 25 16.00 16.65 -18.78
N VAL A 26 16.57 16.25 -17.65
CA VAL A 26 17.88 16.66 -17.17
C VAL A 26 18.61 15.43 -16.68
N TRP A 27 19.91 15.33 -16.99
CA TRP A 27 20.78 14.32 -16.43
C TRP A 27 21.35 14.74 -15.06
N ILE A 28 21.22 13.86 -14.07
CA ILE A 28 21.89 13.96 -12.78
C ILE A 28 23.03 12.92 -12.79
N PRO A 29 24.30 13.35 -12.85
CA PRO A 29 25.43 12.42 -12.87
C PRO A 29 25.68 11.88 -11.46
N MET A 30 25.76 10.54 -11.34
CA MET A 30 26.20 9.86 -10.13
C MET A 30 27.72 9.70 -10.11
N SER A 31 28.29 9.50 -8.93
CA SER A 31 29.74 9.36 -8.75
C SER A 31 30.35 8.15 -9.46
N ASP A 32 29.57 7.12 -9.72
CA ASP A 32 29.97 5.92 -10.46
C ASP A 32 29.88 6.08 -11.99
N GLY A 33 29.46 7.24 -12.47
CA GLY A 33 29.27 7.57 -13.88
C GLY A 33 27.90 7.27 -14.45
N THR A 34 27.02 6.60 -13.70
CA THR A 34 25.59 6.41 -14.08
C THR A 34 24.87 7.76 -14.07
N ARG A 35 23.91 7.95 -14.97
CA ARG A 35 23.12 9.18 -15.03
C ARG A 35 21.65 8.88 -14.73
N LEU A 36 21.10 9.61 -13.77
CA LEU A 36 19.67 9.56 -13.49
C LEU A 36 18.94 10.66 -14.27
N SER A 37 17.72 10.37 -14.69
CA SER A 37 16.89 11.29 -15.44
C SER A 37 15.90 12.00 -14.52
N ALA A 38 15.86 13.32 -14.60
CA ALA A 38 14.93 14.14 -13.85
C ALA A 38 14.07 15.02 -14.76
N LYS A 39 12.88 15.37 -14.27
CA LYS A 39 12.04 16.45 -14.78
C LYS A 39 11.94 17.55 -13.73
N LEU A 40 12.07 18.80 -14.17
CA LEU A 40 12.13 19.96 -13.30
C LEU A 40 10.97 20.92 -13.61
N TRP A 41 10.38 21.47 -12.56
CA TRP A 41 9.48 22.63 -12.60
C TRP A 41 10.06 23.70 -11.69
N ILE A 42 10.60 24.76 -12.27
CA ILE A 42 11.34 25.80 -11.57
C ILE A 42 10.60 27.12 -11.67
N PRO A 43 10.38 27.86 -10.56
CA PRO A 43 9.85 29.21 -10.61
C PRO A 43 10.76 30.10 -11.44
N LYS A 44 10.20 30.86 -12.35
CA LYS A 44 10.94 31.80 -13.20
C LYS A 44 11.67 32.84 -12.32
N GLY A 45 12.95 33.01 -12.58
CA GLY A 45 13.80 33.90 -11.81
C GLY A 45 14.43 33.25 -10.57
N ALA A 46 14.26 31.95 -10.34
CA ALA A 46 14.86 31.22 -9.23
C ALA A 46 16.41 31.26 -9.25
N THR A 47 17.06 31.45 -10.39
CA THR A 47 18.51 31.63 -10.47
C THR A 47 18.98 33.00 -9.88
N VAL A 48 18.08 33.98 -9.73
CA VAL A 48 18.35 35.27 -9.09
C VAL A 48 17.89 35.24 -7.62
N HIS A 49 16.80 34.59 -7.36
CA HIS A 49 16.20 34.41 -6.03
C HIS A 49 15.98 32.91 -5.77
N PRO A 50 17.02 32.19 -5.31
CA PRO A 50 16.94 30.74 -5.08
C PRO A 50 15.79 30.35 -4.16
N VAL A 51 15.18 29.19 -4.44
CA VAL A 51 14.02 28.67 -3.73
C VAL A 51 14.31 27.30 -3.12
N PRO A 52 13.60 26.86 -2.07
CA PRO A 52 13.68 25.51 -1.58
C PRO A 52 13.20 24.50 -2.63
N ALA A 53 13.68 23.27 -2.55
CA ALA A 53 13.29 22.19 -3.47
C ALA A 53 12.36 21.16 -2.81
N ILE A 54 11.47 20.57 -3.62
CA ILE A 54 10.67 19.40 -3.27
C ILE A 54 11.04 18.28 -4.22
N LEU A 55 11.54 17.18 -3.66
CA LEU A 55 11.97 15.99 -4.40
C LEU A 55 10.92 14.89 -4.31
N GLU A 56 10.54 14.33 -5.47
CA GLU A 56 9.87 13.03 -5.57
C GLU A 56 10.78 12.07 -6.34
N TYR A 57 11.19 10.97 -5.68
CA TYR A 57 12.18 10.02 -6.17
C TYR A 57 11.59 8.60 -6.16
N LEU A 58 11.26 8.04 -7.34
CA LEU A 58 10.58 6.76 -7.44
C LEU A 58 10.73 6.08 -8.82
N PRO A 59 10.40 4.75 -8.91
CA PRO A 59 10.66 3.97 -10.12
C PRO A 59 9.52 4.05 -11.17
N TYR A 60 8.46 4.84 -10.94
CA TYR A 60 7.21 4.74 -11.71
C TYR A 60 7.15 5.58 -12.98
N ARG A 61 8.30 5.99 -13.53
CA ARG A 61 8.46 6.61 -14.86
C ARG A 61 7.74 7.96 -15.02
N LYS A 62 8.51 9.04 -15.11
CA LYS A 62 8.03 10.43 -15.19
C LYS A 62 7.34 10.82 -16.51
N ASN A 63 7.59 10.07 -17.62
CA ASN A 63 7.10 10.45 -18.97
C ASN A 63 5.68 9.95 -19.26
N GLU A 64 5.33 8.77 -18.70
CA GLU A 64 4.00 8.17 -18.84
C GLU A 64 3.49 7.78 -17.42
N PHE A 65 2.63 6.89 -17.24
CA PHE A 65 2.05 6.40 -15.97
C PHE A 65 1.82 7.46 -14.88
N THR A 66 2.87 8.05 -14.29
CA THR A 66 2.72 9.10 -13.28
C THR A 66 2.57 10.49 -13.88
N ALA A 67 2.79 10.68 -15.18
CA ALA A 67 2.80 12.00 -15.80
C ALA A 67 1.50 12.80 -15.59
N LEU A 68 0.33 12.14 -15.62
CA LEU A 68 -0.96 12.80 -15.34
C LEU A 68 -1.06 13.26 -13.90
N ARG A 69 -0.64 12.42 -12.95
CA ARG A 69 -0.57 12.72 -11.53
C ARG A 69 0.43 13.85 -11.26
N ASP A 70 1.59 13.77 -11.86
CA ASP A 70 2.68 14.73 -11.68
C ASP A 70 2.26 16.11 -12.21
N SER A 71 1.48 16.17 -13.29
CA SER A 71 1.01 17.42 -13.89
C SER A 71 0.10 18.26 -12.99
N ILE A 72 -0.58 17.66 -12.02
CA ILE A 72 -1.45 18.40 -11.10
C ILE A 72 -0.75 18.86 -9.82
N ARG A 73 0.44 18.33 -9.50
CA ARG A 73 1.18 18.60 -8.24
C ARG A 73 2.44 19.41 -8.43
N HIS A 74 3.37 18.94 -9.26
CA HIS A 74 4.67 19.62 -9.41
C HIS A 74 4.54 21.06 -9.89
N PRO A 75 3.69 21.41 -10.89
CA PRO A 75 3.43 22.80 -11.24
C PRO A 75 2.78 23.60 -10.11
N TYR A 76 1.96 22.94 -9.27
CA TYR A 76 1.32 23.59 -8.12
C TYR A 76 2.37 24.06 -7.11
N PHE A 77 3.28 23.19 -6.71
CA PHE A 77 4.38 23.56 -5.81
C PHE A 77 5.31 24.60 -6.42
N ALA A 78 5.66 24.44 -7.69
CA ALA A 78 6.52 25.39 -8.37
C ALA A 78 5.87 26.77 -8.51
N GLY A 79 4.58 26.81 -8.79
CA GLY A 79 3.80 28.06 -8.83
C GLY A 79 3.72 28.79 -7.49
N HIS A 80 3.98 28.09 -6.36
CA HIS A 80 4.04 28.64 -5.01
C HIS A 80 5.47 28.86 -4.50
N GLY A 81 6.47 28.85 -5.39
CA GLY A 81 7.84 29.24 -5.06
C GLY A 81 8.72 28.12 -4.53
N TYR A 82 8.52 26.89 -5.03
CA TYR A 82 9.40 25.75 -4.80
C TYR A 82 9.97 25.22 -6.11
N ALA A 83 11.22 24.80 -6.12
CA ALA A 83 11.74 24.01 -7.21
C ALA A 83 11.23 22.57 -7.06
N SER A 84 10.43 22.07 -7.99
CA SER A 84 9.91 20.71 -7.90
C SER A 84 10.69 19.79 -8.81
N VAL A 85 11.21 18.69 -8.24
CA VAL A 85 12.16 17.78 -8.88
C VAL A 85 11.58 16.36 -8.87
N ARG A 86 11.35 15.78 -10.04
CA ARG A 86 10.86 14.41 -10.19
C ARG A 86 11.94 13.56 -10.84
N VAL A 87 12.50 12.61 -10.11
CA VAL A 87 13.61 11.76 -10.56
C VAL A 87 13.13 10.34 -10.80
N ASP A 88 13.45 9.77 -11.96
CA ASP A 88 13.39 8.35 -12.20
C ASP A 88 14.58 7.67 -11.53
N MET A 89 14.35 6.63 -10.73
CA MET A 89 15.40 5.89 -10.06
C MET A 89 16.29 5.15 -11.05
N ARG A 90 17.47 4.74 -10.61
CA ARG A 90 18.41 3.90 -11.37
C ARG A 90 17.68 2.70 -11.98
N GLY A 91 17.89 2.45 -13.27
CA GLY A 91 17.29 1.34 -14.00
C GLY A 91 15.80 1.51 -14.36
N CYS A 92 15.20 2.66 -14.03
CA CYS A 92 13.80 2.97 -14.29
C CYS A 92 13.66 4.15 -15.27
N GLY A 93 12.55 4.17 -16.04
CA GLY A 93 12.27 5.27 -16.94
C GLY A 93 13.42 5.55 -17.90
N ASP A 94 13.84 6.80 -17.96
CA ASP A 94 14.97 7.23 -18.79
C ASP A 94 16.32 7.15 -18.07
N SER A 95 16.36 6.79 -16.77
CA SER A 95 17.61 6.64 -16.02
C SER A 95 18.42 5.44 -16.47
N GLU A 96 19.74 5.57 -16.45
CA GLU A 96 20.68 4.50 -16.75
C GLU A 96 20.77 3.47 -15.62
N GLY A 97 21.48 2.39 -15.85
CA GLY A 97 21.71 1.30 -14.89
C GLY A 97 20.55 0.29 -14.80
N ILE A 98 20.60 -0.51 -13.75
CA ILE A 98 19.66 -1.62 -13.51
C ILE A 98 19.09 -1.47 -12.11
N LEU A 99 17.79 -1.65 -11.96
CA LEU A 99 17.12 -1.80 -10.66
C LEU A 99 17.14 -3.30 -10.31
N THR A 100 17.86 -3.65 -9.27
CA THR A 100 18.09 -5.06 -8.90
C THR A 100 17.12 -5.58 -7.86
N ASP A 101 16.53 -4.70 -7.07
CA ASP A 101 15.55 -5.01 -6.03
C ASP A 101 14.90 -3.72 -5.53
N GLU A 102 13.90 -3.84 -4.67
CA GLU A 102 13.28 -2.69 -3.99
C GLU A 102 14.06 -2.31 -2.72
N TYR A 103 14.08 -1.00 -2.44
CA TYR A 103 14.69 -0.40 -1.24
C TYR A 103 16.16 -0.81 -1.02
N ALA A 104 16.87 -1.12 -2.12
CA ALA A 104 18.26 -1.51 -2.06
C ALA A 104 19.15 -0.34 -1.57
N LYS A 105 20.31 -0.68 -0.99
CA LYS A 105 21.29 0.33 -0.56
C LYS A 105 21.69 1.30 -1.69
N GLN A 106 21.78 0.80 -2.92
CA GLN A 106 22.12 1.64 -4.09
C GLN A 106 21.08 2.74 -4.33
N GLU A 107 19.79 2.43 -4.14
CA GLU A 107 18.70 3.41 -4.23
C GLU A 107 18.90 4.54 -3.21
N GLN A 108 19.26 4.19 -1.99
CA GLN A 108 19.51 5.13 -0.91
C GLN A 108 20.75 5.99 -1.18
N ASP A 109 21.85 5.37 -1.62
CA ASP A 109 23.09 6.07 -1.97
C ASP A 109 22.85 7.06 -3.13
N ASP A 110 22.14 6.65 -4.18
CA ASP A 110 21.77 7.51 -5.30
C ASP A 110 20.90 8.70 -4.83
N ALA A 111 19.96 8.48 -3.91
CA ALA A 111 19.13 9.55 -3.37
C ALA A 111 19.95 10.61 -2.63
N LEU A 112 20.98 10.20 -1.87
CA LEU A 112 21.90 11.16 -1.23
C LEU A 112 22.68 11.99 -2.26
N GLU A 113 23.15 11.38 -3.34
CA GLU A 113 23.81 12.11 -4.43
C GLU A 113 22.85 13.04 -5.19
N VAL A 114 21.58 12.66 -5.35
CA VAL A 114 20.54 13.54 -5.90
C VAL A 114 20.32 14.77 -5.00
N LEU A 115 20.28 14.60 -3.67
CA LEU A 115 20.18 15.71 -2.72
C LEU A 115 21.40 16.63 -2.82
N ASP A 116 22.60 16.09 -2.94
CA ASP A 116 23.82 16.84 -3.18
C ASP A 116 23.79 17.62 -4.50
N TRP A 117 23.27 16.97 -5.57
CA TRP A 117 23.14 17.63 -6.87
C TRP A 117 22.16 18.81 -6.81
N ILE A 118 21.00 18.64 -6.16
CA ILE A 118 20.02 19.72 -5.96
C ILE A 118 20.66 20.87 -5.20
N GLY A 119 21.39 20.60 -4.12
CA GLY A 119 22.05 21.62 -3.30
C GLY A 119 23.12 22.43 -4.03
N LYS A 120 23.61 21.96 -5.17
CA LYS A 120 24.63 22.64 -6.01
C LYS A 120 24.03 23.48 -7.14
N GLN A 121 22.70 23.44 -7.31
CA GLN A 121 22.04 24.21 -8.38
C GLN A 121 21.90 25.68 -7.99
N ASP A 122 22.09 26.57 -8.94
CA ASP A 122 21.99 28.03 -8.74
C ASP A 122 20.56 28.52 -8.41
N TRP A 123 19.55 27.72 -8.75
CA TRP A 123 18.15 27.97 -8.40
C TRP A 123 17.73 27.45 -7.00
N ALA A 124 18.60 26.71 -6.29
CA ALA A 124 18.27 26.08 -5.03
C ALA A 124 18.88 26.78 -3.82
N THR A 125 18.11 26.90 -2.73
CA THR A 125 18.62 27.39 -1.44
C THR A 125 19.48 26.37 -0.69
N GLY A 126 19.45 25.08 -1.10
CA GLY A 126 20.03 23.96 -0.38
C GLY A 126 19.10 23.31 0.64
N SER A 127 17.89 23.87 0.87
CA SER A 127 16.84 23.21 1.66
C SER A 127 15.97 22.35 0.78
N VAL A 128 15.84 21.05 1.09
CA VAL A 128 15.08 20.08 0.32
C VAL A 128 14.05 19.39 1.22
N GLY A 129 12.82 19.28 0.73
CA GLY A 129 11.80 18.37 1.26
C GLY A 129 11.64 17.16 0.34
N MET A 130 11.30 16.00 0.90
CA MET A 130 10.88 14.84 0.09
C MET A 130 9.41 14.55 0.30
N ILE A 131 8.71 14.24 -0.79
CA ILE A 131 7.32 13.77 -0.77
C ILE A 131 7.20 12.53 -1.65
N GLY A 132 6.41 11.56 -1.20
CA GLY A 132 6.09 10.43 -2.04
C GLY A 132 5.01 9.55 -1.46
N LYS A 133 4.33 8.85 -2.36
CA LYS A 133 3.33 7.83 -2.05
C LYS A 133 3.94 6.45 -2.32
N SER A 134 3.63 5.46 -1.46
CA SER A 134 4.11 4.09 -1.66
C SER A 134 5.64 4.06 -1.64
N TRP A 135 6.28 3.50 -2.63
CA TRP A 135 7.75 3.50 -2.77
C TRP A 135 8.41 4.84 -2.45
N GLY A 136 7.84 5.94 -2.94
CA GLY A 136 8.35 7.29 -2.66
C GLY A 136 8.20 7.73 -1.20
N GLY A 137 7.21 7.19 -0.48
CA GLY A 137 7.06 7.38 0.97
C GLY A 137 8.06 6.54 1.76
N PHE A 138 8.26 5.28 1.37
CA PHE A 138 9.26 4.39 1.98
C PHE A 138 10.67 4.99 1.85
N ASN A 139 11.09 5.35 0.63
CA ASN A 139 12.44 5.89 0.46
C ASN A 139 12.62 7.24 1.13
N GLY A 140 11.58 8.06 1.23
CA GLY A 140 11.61 9.29 2.01
C GLY A 140 11.96 9.04 3.49
N LEU A 141 11.36 8.02 4.11
CA LEU A 141 11.68 7.60 5.49
C LEU A 141 13.11 7.06 5.59
N GLN A 142 13.52 6.20 4.64
CA GLN A 142 14.85 5.60 4.62
C GLN A 142 15.95 6.65 4.46
N VAL A 143 15.78 7.61 3.55
CA VAL A 143 16.73 8.71 3.33
C VAL A 143 16.75 9.67 4.53
N ALA A 144 15.60 9.91 5.17
CA ALA A 144 15.53 10.72 6.39
C ALA A 144 16.35 10.08 7.53
N ALA A 145 16.36 8.76 7.65
CA ALA A 145 17.17 8.04 8.64
C ALA A 145 18.69 8.17 8.37
N LEU A 146 19.10 8.45 7.13
CA LEU A 146 20.50 8.68 6.75
C LEU A 146 20.98 10.11 7.05
N GLN A 147 20.10 11.02 7.49
CA GLN A 147 20.40 12.36 8.02
C GLN A 147 21.21 13.24 7.06
N HIS A 148 20.87 13.25 5.76
CA HIS A 148 21.52 14.16 4.81
C HIS A 148 21.22 15.62 5.15
N PRO A 149 22.25 16.53 5.23
CA PRO A 149 22.08 17.90 5.74
C PRO A 149 21.14 18.77 4.91
N ALA A 150 20.98 18.49 3.61
CA ALA A 150 20.04 19.22 2.75
C ALA A 150 18.58 18.82 2.99
N LEU A 151 18.30 17.60 3.46
CA LEU A 151 16.94 17.14 3.71
C LEU A 151 16.42 17.70 5.03
N LYS A 152 15.37 18.54 4.95
CA LYS A 152 14.84 19.29 6.09
C LYS A 152 13.53 18.74 6.63
N ALA A 153 12.69 18.16 5.78
CA ALA A 153 11.41 17.59 6.17
C ALA A 153 10.93 16.58 5.14
N ILE A 154 10.03 15.67 5.52
CA ILE A 154 9.39 14.75 4.59
C ILE A 154 7.87 14.70 4.79
N ILE A 155 7.16 14.38 3.70
CA ILE A 155 5.77 13.92 3.72
C ILE A 155 5.76 12.49 3.14
N THR A 156 5.37 11.52 3.95
CA THR A 156 5.30 10.12 3.57
C THR A 156 3.85 9.67 3.52
N LEU A 157 3.41 9.12 2.37
CA LEU A 157 2.03 8.69 2.17
C LEU A 157 1.96 7.21 1.83
N CYS A 158 0.97 6.52 2.41
CA CYS A 158 0.65 5.14 2.03
C CYS A 158 1.92 4.27 1.96
N SER A 159 2.70 4.29 3.04
CA SER A 159 3.99 3.62 3.15
C SER A 159 4.17 3.06 4.56
N THR A 160 5.06 2.11 4.74
CA THR A 160 5.30 1.50 6.04
C THR A 160 6.66 1.82 6.61
N ASP A 161 6.75 1.70 7.92
CA ASP A 161 7.95 1.73 8.74
C ASP A 161 8.59 0.35 8.93
N ASP A 162 7.87 -0.73 8.57
CA ASP A 162 8.32 -2.12 8.64
C ASP A 162 7.98 -2.89 7.36
N ARG A 163 8.97 -3.21 6.55
CA ARG A 163 8.84 -3.90 5.27
C ARG A 163 8.26 -5.32 5.37
N TYR A 164 8.32 -5.96 6.54
CA TYR A 164 7.81 -7.31 6.74
C TYR A 164 6.38 -7.34 7.25
N ALA A 165 6.02 -6.42 8.15
CA ALA A 165 4.75 -6.48 8.86
C ALA A 165 3.56 -6.00 8.02
N ASP A 166 3.73 -4.95 7.24
CA ASP A 166 2.64 -4.25 6.54
C ASP A 166 2.98 -3.88 5.10
N ASP A 167 3.76 -4.70 4.41
CA ASP A 167 4.00 -4.55 2.98
C ASP A 167 3.33 -5.69 2.21
N VAL A 168 3.38 -5.64 0.89
CA VAL A 168 2.72 -6.56 -0.04
C VAL A 168 3.31 -7.98 -0.08
N HIS A 169 4.18 -8.34 0.86
CA HIS A 169 4.93 -9.60 0.88
C HIS A 169 4.40 -10.60 1.90
N TYR A 170 4.36 -10.18 3.16
CA TYR A 170 3.93 -10.99 4.30
C TYR A 170 3.02 -10.18 5.23
N LYS A 171 2.04 -10.86 5.84
CA LYS A 171 1.20 -10.28 6.89
C LYS A 171 1.04 -11.31 8.01
N GLY A 172 1.38 -10.90 9.23
CA GLY A 172 1.36 -11.82 10.37
C GLY A 172 2.26 -13.05 10.18
N GLY A 173 3.36 -12.94 9.43
CA GLY A 173 4.26 -14.06 9.11
C GLY A 173 3.73 -15.04 8.05
N ALA A 174 2.53 -14.86 7.54
CA ALA A 174 1.99 -15.64 6.43
C ALA A 174 2.28 -14.97 5.09
N LEU A 175 2.59 -15.77 4.06
CA LEU A 175 2.76 -15.30 2.70
C LEU A 175 1.46 -14.67 2.19
N LEU A 176 1.52 -13.42 1.76
CA LEU A 176 0.40 -12.68 1.18
C LEU A 176 0.24 -13.08 -0.30
N ALA A 177 -0.55 -14.13 -0.53
CA ALA A 177 -0.65 -14.74 -1.86
C ALA A 177 -1.32 -13.82 -2.90
N SER A 178 -2.18 -12.90 -2.44
CA SER A 178 -2.85 -11.92 -3.30
C SER A 178 -1.89 -10.90 -3.91
N ASP A 179 -0.76 -10.60 -3.24
CA ASP A 179 0.06 -9.45 -3.59
C ASP A 179 1.52 -9.78 -3.92
N MET A 180 2.12 -10.80 -3.29
CA MET A 180 3.53 -11.17 -3.49
C MET A 180 3.88 -11.32 -4.98
N LEU A 181 3.19 -12.20 -5.70
CA LEU A 181 3.47 -12.43 -7.12
C LEU A 181 2.98 -11.28 -7.99
N TRP A 182 1.82 -10.69 -7.66
CA TRP A 182 1.27 -9.54 -8.38
C TRP A 182 2.23 -8.36 -8.37
N TRP A 183 2.75 -7.98 -7.20
CA TRP A 183 3.68 -6.87 -7.08
C TRP A 183 5.01 -7.14 -7.79
N ALA A 184 5.55 -8.33 -7.61
CA ALA A 184 6.78 -8.75 -8.30
C ALA A 184 6.62 -8.73 -9.82
N SER A 185 5.49 -9.24 -10.36
CA SER A 185 5.21 -9.24 -11.80
C SER A 185 4.98 -7.81 -12.33
N THR A 186 4.37 -6.94 -11.51
CA THR A 186 4.22 -5.51 -11.81
C THR A 186 5.59 -4.86 -11.99
N MET A 187 6.51 -5.05 -11.04
CA MET A 187 7.83 -4.46 -11.13
C MET A 187 8.67 -5.06 -12.27
N LEU A 188 8.49 -6.35 -12.56
CA LEU A 188 9.15 -6.99 -13.71
C LEU A 188 8.81 -6.27 -15.02
N VAL A 189 7.52 -6.04 -15.31
CA VAL A 189 7.10 -5.37 -16.54
C VAL A 189 7.36 -3.86 -16.52
N TYR A 190 7.32 -3.21 -15.35
CA TYR A 190 7.64 -1.78 -15.23
C TYR A 190 9.10 -1.51 -15.52
N ASN A 191 10.00 -2.31 -14.98
CA ASN A 191 11.44 -2.19 -15.21
C ASN A 191 11.82 -2.62 -16.64
N ALA A 192 11.06 -3.54 -17.25
CA ALA A 192 11.33 -4.03 -18.60
C ALA A 192 11.02 -3.00 -19.71
N ARG A 193 10.38 -1.85 -19.42
CA ARG A 193 10.07 -0.84 -20.44
C ARG A 193 11.32 -0.07 -20.90
N PRO A 194 11.43 0.29 -22.20
CA PRO A 194 12.55 1.08 -22.71
C PRO A 194 12.51 2.52 -22.19
N ALA A 195 13.67 3.18 -22.20
CA ALA A 195 13.76 4.64 -22.10
C ALA A 195 13.19 5.31 -23.35
N ASP A 196 12.75 6.56 -23.24
CA ASP A 196 12.22 7.32 -24.39
C ASP A 196 13.37 7.74 -25.32
N PRO A 197 13.39 7.32 -26.61
CA PRO A 197 14.40 7.71 -27.57
C PRO A 197 14.56 9.24 -27.74
N ALA A 198 13.48 10.01 -27.48
CA ALA A 198 13.54 11.47 -27.55
C ALA A 198 14.49 12.07 -26.46
N HIS A 199 14.71 11.37 -25.37
CA HIS A 199 15.54 11.81 -24.26
C HIS A 199 16.95 11.17 -24.28
N VAL A 200 17.01 9.87 -24.59
CA VAL A 200 18.27 9.11 -24.50
C VAL A 200 18.94 8.90 -25.85
N GLY A 201 18.29 9.29 -26.94
CA GLY A 201 18.83 9.17 -28.31
C GLY A 201 18.94 7.72 -28.78
N GLY A 202 19.88 7.44 -29.70
CA GLY A 202 20.05 6.13 -30.34
C GLY A 202 20.45 4.97 -29.42
N ALA A 203 20.93 5.25 -28.19
CA ALA A 203 21.29 4.22 -27.22
C ALA A 203 20.09 3.51 -26.56
N TRP A 204 18.86 4.00 -26.76
CA TRP A 204 17.67 3.47 -26.13
C TRP A 204 17.51 1.95 -26.27
N ARG A 205 17.80 1.43 -27.46
CA ARG A 205 17.60 0.02 -27.79
C ARG A 205 18.63 -0.89 -27.12
N GLU A 206 19.91 -0.50 -27.12
CA GLU A 206 20.99 -1.23 -26.46
C GLU A 206 20.74 -1.27 -24.95
N ASN A 207 20.44 -0.11 -24.34
CA ASN A 207 20.11 0.01 -22.92
C ASN A 207 18.86 -0.81 -22.57
N TRP A 208 17.86 -0.86 -23.47
CA TRP A 208 16.67 -1.66 -23.26
C TRP A 208 16.96 -3.16 -23.23
N LEU A 209 17.72 -3.66 -24.19
CA LEU A 209 18.12 -5.09 -24.24
C LEU A 209 18.95 -5.48 -23.02
N GLU A 210 19.85 -4.61 -22.58
CA GLU A 210 20.63 -4.83 -21.35
C GLU A 210 19.72 -4.90 -20.12
N ARG A 211 18.75 -3.99 -20.02
CA ARG A 211 17.76 -3.95 -18.93
C ARG A 211 16.90 -5.22 -18.91
N LEU A 212 16.40 -5.67 -20.07
CA LEU A 212 15.64 -6.91 -20.21
C LEU A 212 16.42 -8.14 -19.74
N GLU A 213 17.70 -8.20 -20.05
CA GLU A 213 18.57 -9.33 -19.69
C GLU A 213 18.94 -9.33 -18.20
N LYS A 214 19.30 -8.15 -17.66
CA LYS A 214 19.91 -8.03 -16.34
C LYS A 214 18.94 -7.78 -15.18
N THR A 215 17.73 -7.27 -15.44
CA THR A 215 16.75 -7.06 -14.37
C THR A 215 16.23 -8.40 -13.84
N PRO A 216 16.41 -8.72 -12.55
CA PRO A 216 15.92 -9.96 -11.98
C PRO A 216 14.41 -9.90 -11.72
N PRO A 217 13.69 -11.03 -11.67
CA PRO A 217 12.37 -11.09 -11.06
C PRO A 217 12.54 -11.01 -9.53
N PHE A 218 12.06 -9.94 -8.91
CA PHE A 218 12.23 -9.68 -7.47
C PHE A 218 11.63 -10.77 -6.57
N VAL A 219 10.60 -11.44 -7.04
CA VAL A 219 9.92 -12.50 -6.29
C VAL A 219 10.87 -13.61 -5.85
N GLU A 220 11.96 -13.87 -6.58
CA GLU A 220 12.94 -14.89 -6.19
C GLU A 220 13.62 -14.54 -4.87
N GLU A 221 14.07 -13.30 -4.73
CA GLU A 221 14.73 -12.84 -3.50
C GLU A 221 13.71 -12.73 -2.36
N TRP A 222 12.54 -12.15 -2.60
CA TRP A 222 11.49 -12.02 -1.59
C TRP A 222 11.02 -13.36 -1.02
N MET A 223 10.91 -14.37 -1.86
CA MET A 223 10.51 -15.72 -1.43
C MET A 223 11.62 -16.48 -0.68
N ARG A 224 12.89 -16.10 -0.85
CA ARG A 224 14.01 -16.67 -0.06
C ARG A 224 14.02 -16.19 1.38
N HIS A 225 13.43 -15.01 1.65
CA HIS A 225 13.38 -14.36 2.95
C HIS A 225 11.99 -14.45 3.57
N GLN A 226 11.58 -15.68 4.00
CA GLN A 226 10.25 -15.92 4.56
C GLN A 226 10.13 -15.50 6.04
N ARG A 227 11.24 -15.18 6.70
CA ARG A 227 11.31 -14.65 8.07
C ARG A 227 11.70 -13.18 8.05
N ARG A 228 11.40 -12.48 9.14
CA ARG A 228 11.84 -11.09 9.32
C ARG A 228 13.33 -11.03 9.66
N ASP A 229 14.17 -11.36 8.70
CA ASP A 229 15.64 -11.38 8.83
C ASP A 229 16.28 -10.04 8.45
N GLY A 230 17.61 -10.04 8.25
CA GLY A 230 18.39 -8.85 7.87
C GLY A 230 17.95 -8.20 6.57
N TYR A 231 17.37 -8.96 5.64
CA TYR A 231 16.85 -8.46 4.38
C TYR A 231 15.67 -7.48 4.60
N TRP A 232 14.68 -7.87 5.39
CA TRP A 232 13.51 -7.03 5.71
C TRP A 232 13.82 -5.92 6.71
N LYS A 233 14.81 -6.13 7.61
CA LYS A 233 15.27 -5.09 8.54
C LYS A 233 15.94 -3.94 7.82
N HIS A 234 16.67 -4.23 6.72
CA HIS A 234 17.18 -3.19 5.85
C HIS A 234 16.04 -2.39 5.23
N GLY A 235 16.07 -1.07 5.40
CA GLY A 235 15.01 -0.17 4.93
C GLY A 235 13.77 -0.10 5.84
N SER A 236 13.66 -0.92 6.88
CA SER A 236 12.62 -0.81 7.91
C SER A 236 13.07 0.17 8.99
N VAL A 237 12.50 1.38 8.98
CA VAL A 237 12.91 2.46 9.91
C VAL A 237 12.44 2.21 11.34
N CYS A 238 11.55 1.25 11.55
CA CYS A 238 11.15 0.79 12.89
C CYS A 238 12.30 0.14 13.68
N GLU A 239 13.38 -0.28 13.02
CA GLU A 239 14.58 -0.78 13.73
C GLU A 239 15.24 0.31 14.57
N ASP A 240 15.21 1.58 14.10
CA ASP A 240 15.69 2.73 14.85
C ASP A 240 14.97 4.02 14.45
N TYR A 241 13.81 4.27 15.02
CA TYR A 241 13.10 5.56 14.82
C TYR A 241 13.91 6.78 15.25
N SER A 242 14.90 6.60 16.13
CA SER A 242 15.74 7.69 16.62
C SER A 242 16.72 8.21 15.56
N ALA A 243 16.95 7.45 14.47
CA ALA A 243 17.75 7.90 13.33
C ALA A 243 17.07 9.04 12.57
N ILE A 244 15.73 9.09 12.54
CA ILE A 244 14.99 10.18 11.89
C ILE A 244 14.91 11.38 12.84
N LYS A 245 15.63 12.46 12.52
CA LYS A 245 15.68 13.70 13.31
C LYS A 245 14.81 14.81 12.75
N ILE A 246 14.55 14.76 11.47
CA ILE A 246 13.80 15.80 10.73
C ILE A 246 12.30 15.62 10.91
N PRO A 247 11.50 16.67 10.65
CA PRO A 247 10.04 16.62 10.67
C PRO A 247 9.46 15.60 9.69
N VAL A 248 8.46 14.83 10.16
CA VAL A 248 7.75 13.81 9.37
C VAL A 248 6.25 14.07 9.40
N TYR A 249 5.63 14.19 8.23
CA TYR A 249 4.19 14.17 8.07
C TYR A 249 3.77 12.82 7.48
N ALA A 250 3.19 11.96 8.31
CA ALA A 250 2.75 10.63 7.92
C ALA A 250 1.26 10.65 7.53
N VAL A 251 0.94 10.18 6.33
CA VAL A 251 -0.42 10.21 5.77
C VAL A 251 -0.86 8.83 5.33
N GLY A 252 -2.06 8.42 5.72
CA GLY A 252 -2.65 7.13 5.37
C GLY A 252 -4.15 7.21 5.12
N GLY A 253 -4.76 6.09 4.85
CA GLY A 253 -6.20 5.99 4.62
C GLY A 253 -6.75 4.64 5.08
N TRP A 254 -8.00 4.64 5.59
CA TRP A 254 -8.65 3.43 6.11
C TRP A 254 -8.87 2.33 5.06
N ALA A 255 -8.88 2.70 3.80
CA ALA A 255 -8.99 1.78 2.69
C ALA A 255 -7.61 1.52 2.02
N ASP A 256 -6.52 1.62 2.79
CA ASP A 256 -5.15 1.39 2.33
C ASP A 256 -4.47 0.33 3.21
N GLY A 257 -3.66 -0.54 2.62
CA GLY A 257 -2.94 -1.59 3.34
C GLY A 257 -1.87 -1.08 4.33
N TYR A 258 -1.47 0.20 4.24
CA TYR A 258 -0.35 0.78 5.01
C TYR A 258 -0.77 1.64 6.21
N THR A 259 -2.06 1.70 6.54
CA THR A 259 -2.59 2.61 7.58
C THR A 259 -1.95 2.42 8.96
N ASN A 260 -1.62 1.19 9.33
CA ASN A 260 -1.03 0.84 10.63
C ASN A 260 0.26 1.62 10.92
N ALA A 261 1.06 1.86 9.89
CA ALA A 261 2.35 2.53 10.00
C ALA A 261 2.24 3.97 10.51
N VAL A 262 1.15 4.68 10.18
CA VAL A 262 0.93 6.07 10.66
C VAL A 262 0.89 6.11 12.17
N PHE A 263 0.13 5.22 12.80
CA PHE A 263 0.04 5.14 14.27
C PHE A 263 1.38 4.80 14.91
N ARG A 264 2.13 3.82 14.35
CA ARG A 264 3.45 3.45 14.87
C ARG A 264 4.45 4.59 14.76
N MET A 265 4.45 5.32 13.62
CA MET A 265 5.31 6.48 13.43
C MET A 265 4.97 7.60 14.41
N ILE A 266 3.69 7.92 14.62
CA ILE A 266 3.28 8.96 15.57
C ILE A 266 3.65 8.56 17.01
N GLN A 267 3.55 7.29 17.36
CA GLN A 267 3.96 6.80 18.67
C GLN A 267 5.46 6.89 18.88
N ASN A 268 6.28 6.51 17.90
CA ASN A 268 7.69 6.17 18.11
C ASN A 268 8.69 7.21 17.63
N LEU A 269 8.39 7.99 16.58
CA LEU A 269 9.28 9.07 16.11
C LEU A 269 9.55 10.07 17.24
N LYS A 270 10.79 10.57 17.31
CA LYS A 270 11.23 11.48 18.39
C LYS A 270 11.27 12.95 17.95
N GLY A 271 11.41 13.19 16.64
CA GLY A 271 11.38 14.55 16.05
C GLY A 271 9.96 15.12 15.93
N PRO A 272 9.83 16.34 15.36
CA PRO A 272 8.53 16.91 15.01
C PRO A 272 7.77 15.98 14.07
N LYS A 273 6.48 15.81 14.30
CA LYS A 273 5.68 14.84 13.54
C LYS A 273 4.23 15.24 13.48
N LYS A 274 3.55 14.83 12.39
CA LYS A 274 2.11 14.90 12.25
C LYS A 274 1.58 13.64 11.57
N GLY A 275 0.38 13.23 11.94
CA GLY A 275 -0.34 12.11 11.34
C GLY A 275 -1.69 12.55 10.78
N LEU A 276 -2.03 12.00 9.62
CA LEU A 276 -3.30 12.26 8.95
C LEU A 276 -3.83 10.96 8.39
N ILE A 277 -5.05 10.56 8.79
CA ILE A 277 -5.72 9.37 8.28
C ILE A 277 -7.14 9.75 7.86
N GLY A 278 -7.40 9.65 6.55
CA GLY A 278 -8.72 9.81 5.97
C GLY A 278 -9.38 8.49 5.61
N PRO A 279 -10.53 8.50 4.95
CA PRO A 279 -11.20 7.27 4.50
C PRO A 279 -10.59 6.66 3.24
N TRP A 280 -9.52 7.24 2.75
CA TRP A 280 -8.91 7.07 1.44
C TRP A 280 -8.37 5.67 1.19
N ALA A 281 -8.38 5.27 -0.10
CA ALA A 281 -7.60 4.17 -0.63
C ALA A 281 -6.14 4.61 -0.87
N HIS A 282 -5.34 3.76 -1.52
CA HIS A 282 -3.92 4.02 -1.83
C HIS A 282 -3.73 5.18 -2.81
N GLU A 283 -4.15 6.38 -2.43
CA GLU A 283 -4.11 7.58 -3.28
C GLU A 283 -3.88 8.85 -2.45
N TYR A 284 -3.49 9.91 -3.13
CA TYR A 284 -3.29 11.22 -2.52
C TYR A 284 -4.61 11.88 -2.13
N PRO A 285 -4.70 12.49 -0.94
CA PRO A 285 -5.96 12.98 -0.37
C PRO A 285 -6.77 13.97 -1.22
N GLU A 286 -6.14 14.76 -2.09
CA GLU A 286 -6.84 15.71 -2.96
C GLU A 286 -7.61 15.08 -4.12
N VAL A 287 -7.35 13.80 -4.41
CA VAL A 287 -7.99 13.04 -5.50
C VAL A 287 -8.52 11.69 -5.03
N ALA A 288 -8.25 11.29 -3.79
CA ALA A 288 -8.55 9.97 -3.27
C ALA A 288 -10.04 9.63 -3.25
N VAL A 289 -10.34 8.37 -3.45
CA VAL A 289 -11.63 7.72 -3.29
C VAL A 289 -11.44 6.55 -2.33
N PRO A 290 -12.33 6.37 -1.33
CA PRO A 290 -13.48 7.22 -1.01
C PRO A 290 -13.08 8.59 -0.45
N GLY A 291 -13.92 9.62 -0.70
CA GLY A 291 -13.82 10.91 -0.05
C GLY A 291 -14.34 10.91 1.40
N PRO A 292 -14.23 12.06 2.11
CA PRO A 292 -14.01 13.39 1.57
C PRO A 292 -12.58 13.62 1.08
N GLN A 293 -12.45 14.27 -0.06
CA GLN A 293 -11.19 14.83 -0.53
C GLN A 293 -10.92 16.12 0.23
N ILE A 294 -9.64 16.45 0.42
CA ILE A 294 -9.21 17.64 1.17
C ILE A 294 -8.23 18.48 0.36
N GLY A 295 -8.03 19.73 0.75
CA GLY A 295 -6.99 20.61 0.22
C GLY A 295 -5.59 20.16 0.60
N PHE A 296 -5.21 18.97 0.14
CA PHE A 296 -3.94 18.37 0.58
C PHE A 296 -2.71 19.08 0.03
N LEU A 297 -2.77 19.62 -1.19
CA LEU A 297 -1.63 20.42 -1.71
C LEU A 297 -1.47 21.72 -0.91
N GLN A 298 -2.57 22.33 -0.46
CA GLN A 298 -2.53 23.49 0.43
C GLN A 298 -1.92 23.12 1.79
N GLU A 299 -2.29 21.97 2.34
CA GLU A 299 -1.70 21.44 3.58
C GLU A 299 -0.21 21.12 3.43
N CYS A 300 0.19 20.57 2.28
CA CYS A 300 1.61 20.39 1.94
C CYS A 300 2.36 21.72 1.92
N LEU A 301 1.78 22.79 1.34
CA LEU A 301 2.41 24.12 1.34
C LEU A 301 2.60 24.63 2.76
N ARG A 302 1.61 24.51 3.66
CA ARG A 302 1.76 24.89 5.07
C ARG A 302 2.92 24.13 5.73
N TRP A 303 3.10 22.84 5.42
CA TRP A 303 4.19 22.02 5.92
C TRP A 303 5.55 22.48 5.36
N TRP A 304 5.61 22.75 4.05
CA TRP A 304 6.84 23.17 3.39
C TRP A 304 7.24 24.60 3.77
N ASP A 305 6.29 25.52 3.89
CA ASP A 305 6.54 26.88 4.35
C ASP A 305 7.13 26.87 5.77
N GLN A 306 6.58 26.04 6.67
CA GLN A 306 7.09 25.86 8.03
C GLN A 306 8.55 25.38 8.07
N TRP A 307 8.89 24.35 7.28
CA TRP A 307 10.15 23.64 7.44
C TRP A 307 11.23 23.96 6.40
N LEU A 308 10.86 24.42 5.22
CA LEU A 308 11.80 24.76 4.16
C LEU A 308 12.04 26.26 4.01
N LYS A 309 11.03 27.07 4.36
CA LYS A 309 11.13 28.54 4.36
C LYS A 309 11.26 29.12 5.76
N GLU A 310 11.10 28.31 6.81
CA GLU A 310 11.15 28.70 8.22
C GLU A 310 10.07 29.76 8.58
N GLU A 311 8.88 29.66 7.96
CA GLU A 311 7.72 30.50 8.22
C GLU A 311 6.82 29.88 9.29
N GLU A 312 6.33 30.68 10.23
CA GLU A 312 5.38 30.22 11.25
C GLU A 312 3.98 30.04 10.65
N THR A 313 3.60 28.82 10.25
CA THR A 313 2.29 28.52 9.64
C THR A 313 1.23 28.10 10.64
N GLY A 314 1.60 27.86 11.88
CA GLY A 314 0.73 27.34 12.93
C GLY A 314 0.42 25.84 12.80
N ILE A 315 0.96 25.15 11.78
CA ILE A 315 0.67 23.73 11.56
C ILE A 315 1.13 22.86 12.73
N MET A 316 2.19 23.26 13.44
CA MET A 316 2.74 22.52 14.58
C MET A 316 2.02 22.82 15.90
N ASP A 317 1.14 23.84 15.94
CA ASP A 317 0.29 24.13 17.10
C ASP A 317 -0.99 23.27 17.11
N GLU A 318 -1.33 22.65 15.99
CA GLU A 318 -2.46 21.75 15.85
C GLU A 318 -2.14 20.36 16.46
N PRO A 319 -3.15 19.58 16.87
CA PRO A 319 -2.99 18.22 17.37
C PRO A 319 -2.13 17.34 16.47
N VAL A 320 -1.36 16.44 17.05
CA VAL A 320 -0.37 15.63 16.34
C VAL A 320 -0.97 14.64 15.37
N LEU A 321 -2.19 14.17 15.63
CA LEU A 321 -2.89 13.19 14.81
C LEU A 321 -4.31 13.66 14.50
N ARG A 322 -4.68 13.66 13.21
CA ARG A 322 -6.02 13.93 12.72
C ARG A 322 -6.53 12.70 12.00
N VAL A 323 -7.70 12.21 12.40
CA VAL A 323 -8.26 10.94 11.93
C VAL A 323 -9.71 11.12 11.50
N TRP A 324 -10.11 10.50 10.39
CA TRP A 324 -11.50 10.41 9.96
C TRP A 324 -12.20 9.27 10.68
N LEU A 325 -13.07 9.55 11.63
CA LEU A 325 -13.90 8.58 12.33
C LEU A 325 -15.12 8.26 11.46
N GLN A 326 -15.14 7.05 10.88
CA GLN A 326 -16.12 6.65 9.88
C GLN A 326 -17.47 6.28 10.50
N ASP A 327 -18.56 6.74 9.89
CA ASP A 327 -19.90 6.22 10.17
C ASP A 327 -20.13 4.84 9.54
N ALA A 328 -21.05 4.08 10.13
CA ALA A 328 -21.54 2.84 9.55
C ALA A 328 -22.24 3.09 8.21
N VAL A 329 -21.97 2.25 7.23
CA VAL A 329 -22.64 2.25 5.92
C VAL A 329 -22.87 0.81 5.47
N PRO A 330 -23.88 0.55 4.64
CA PRO A 330 -24.08 -0.77 4.05
C PRO A 330 -22.83 -1.24 3.28
N PRO A 331 -22.51 -2.56 3.29
CA PRO A 331 -21.38 -3.10 2.55
C PRO A 331 -21.56 -2.88 1.04
N LYS A 332 -20.49 -2.40 0.39
CA LYS A 332 -20.36 -2.23 -1.06
C LYS A 332 -18.92 -2.47 -1.48
N THR A 333 -18.73 -2.87 -2.72
CA THR A 333 -17.42 -3.12 -3.29
C THR A 333 -16.69 -1.85 -3.74
N ASP A 334 -17.38 -0.70 -3.70
CA ASP A 334 -16.81 0.64 -3.90
C ASP A 334 -17.59 1.69 -3.13
N TYR A 335 -16.93 2.79 -2.79
CA TYR A 335 -17.54 3.96 -2.16
C TYR A 335 -16.96 5.22 -2.78
N HIS A 336 -17.82 6.14 -3.20
CA HIS A 336 -17.35 7.48 -3.61
C HIS A 336 -16.99 8.34 -2.39
N VAL A 337 -17.79 8.23 -1.32
CA VAL A 337 -17.61 8.97 -0.07
C VAL A 337 -17.91 8.04 1.09
N ARG A 338 -17.14 8.13 2.16
CA ARG A 338 -17.42 7.53 3.45
C ARG A 338 -17.84 8.64 4.41
N PRO A 339 -19.11 8.64 4.88
CA PRO A 339 -19.54 9.58 5.92
C PRO A 339 -18.75 9.37 7.22
N GLY A 340 -18.68 10.42 8.04
CA GLY A 340 -17.92 10.43 9.28
C GLY A 340 -17.60 11.85 9.72
N GLU A 341 -16.64 11.97 10.62
CA GLU A 341 -16.16 13.24 11.17
C GLU A 341 -14.66 13.20 11.44
N TRP A 342 -14.03 14.38 11.45
CA TRP A 342 -12.64 14.50 11.88
C TRP A 342 -12.56 14.51 13.39
N VAL A 343 -11.65 13.69 13.93
CA VAL A 343 -11.26 13.71 15.35
C VAL A 343 -9.77 14.03 15.46
N LEU A 344 -9.41 14.66 16.57
CA LEU A 344 -8.07 15.18 16.82
C LEU A 344 -7.49 14.55 18.08
N GLU A 345 -6.23 14.09 17.99
CA GLU A 345 -5.49 13.53 19.12
C GLU A 345 -4.16 14.24 19.33
N ASN A 346 -3.91 14.66 20.56
CA ASN A 346 -2.67 15.34 20.93
C ASN A 346 -1.50 14.38 21.14
N SER A 347 -1.78 13.11 21.26
CA SER A 347 -0.78 12.04 21.41
C SER A 347 -1.30 10.71 20.89
N TRP A 348 -0.38 9.81 20.56
CA TRP A 348 -0.69 8.40 20.35
C TRP A 348 0.33 7.54 21.13
N PRO A 349 -0.10 6.54 21.94
CA PRO A 349 -1.49 6.18 22.23
C PRO A 349 -2.30 7.33 22.83
N SER A 350 -3.58 7.35 22.48
CA SER A 350 -4.50 8.37 22.97
C SER A 350 -5.06 7.99 24.36
N PRO A 351 -5.17 8.94 25.32
CA PRO A 351 -5.86 8.74 26.56
C PRO A 351 -7.38 8.58 26.39
N ASN A 352 -7.94 8.94 25.23
CA ASN A 352 -9.34 8.79 24.87
C ASN A 352 -9.72 7.37 24.42
N VAL A 353 -8.72 6.48 24.29
CA VAL A 353 -8.91 5.08 23.92
C VAL A 353 -8.75 4.18 25.14
N GLN A 354 -9.75 3.33 25.41
CA GLN A 354 -9.75 2.35 26.46
C GLN A 354 -10.02 0.95 25.92
N GLU A 355 -9.48 -0.09 26.55
CA GLU A 355 -9.75 -1.46 26.12
C GLU A 355 -11.14 -1.90 26.60
N LYS A 356 -11.96 -2.41 25.66
CA LYS A 356 -13.23 -3.08 25.93
C LYS A 356 -13.16 -4.53 25.45
N ALA A 357 -13.34 -5.49 26.36
CA ALA A 357 -13.23 -6.90 26.07
C ALA A 357 -14.59 -7.58 25.90
N TYR A 358 -14.68 -8.47 24.89
CA TYR A 358 -15.78 -9.42 24.71
C TYR A 358 -15.19 -10.83 24.67
N TYR A 359 -15.77 -11.76 25.40
CA TYR A 359 -15.36 -13.16 25.43
C TYR A 359 -16.18 -14.00 24.47
N LEU A 360 -15.55 -15.04 23.93
CA LEU A 360 -16.25 -16.00 23.07
C LEU A 360 -17.06 -16.98 23.93
N ALA A 361 -18.36 -16.99 23.72
CA ALA A 361 -19.30 -17.96 24.30
C ALA A 361 -19.86 -18.89 23.19
N SER A 362 -21.01 -19.52 23.36
CA SER A 362 -21.62 -20.36 22.35
C SER A 362 -22.17 -19.47 21.21
N GLN A 363 -21.41 -19.32 20.12
CA GLN A 363 -21.71 -18.46 18.96
C GLN A 363 -22.05 -16.99 19.31
N GLN A 364 -21.68 -16.56 20.50
CA GLN A 364 -21.94 -15.22 21.00
C GLN A 364 -20.66 -14.55 21.49
N LEU A 365 -20.61 -13.24 21.38
CA LEU A 365 -19.69 -12.38 22.12
C LEU A 365 -20.40 -11.92 23.39
N SER A 366 -19.77 -12.16 24.53
CA SER A 366 -20.32 -11.91 25.88
C SER A 366 -19.35 -11.06 26.71
N GLU A 367 -19.86 -10.32 27.69
CA GLU A 367 -19.01 -9.65 28.69
C GLU A 367 -18.45 -10.64 29.73
N GLU A 368 -18.99 -11.86 29.80
CA GLU A 368 -18.53 -12.92 30.68
C GLU A 368 -17.83 -14.04 29.89
N PRO A 369 -16.79 -14.67 30.45
CA PRO A 369 -16.08 -15.78 29.80
C PRO A 369 -17.01 -16.95 29.44
N GLY A 370 -16.83 -17.50 28.24
CA GLY A 370 -17.48 -18.71 27.81
C GLY A 370 -16.91 -19.99 28.42
N GLN A 371 -17.40 -21.14 27.98
CA GLN A 371 -16.92 -22.48 28.40
C GLN A 371 -16.90 -23.45 27.22
N GLY A 372 -16.00 -24.42 27.29
CA GLY A 372 -15.86 -25.49 26.30
C GLY A 372 -14.95 -25.14 25.14
N THR A 373 -14.99 -25.97 24.12
CA THR A 373 -14.14 -25.85 22.94
C THR A 373 -14.99 -25.82 21.67
N GLU A 374 -14.42 -25.28 20.59
CA GLU A 374 -15.08 -25.28 19.28
C GLU A 374 -14.02 -25.42 18.17
N THR A 375 -14.18 -26.43 17.32
CA THR A 375 -13.29 -26.63 16.17
C THR A 375 -13.65 -25.64 15.07
N LEU A 376 -12.64 -24.99 14.50
CA LEU A 376 -12.81 -24.01 13.44
C LEU A 376 -13.02 -24.70 12.08
N MET A 377 -13.89 -24.10 11.28
CA MET A 377 -14.14 -24.53 9.89
C MET A 377 -12.94 -24.21 9.01
N THR A 378 -12.63 -25.11 8.06
CA THR A 378 -11.42 -25.08 7.22
C THR A 378 -11.74 -24.96 5.73
N HIS A 379 -12.80 -24.25 5.36
CA HIS A 379 -13.14 -24.05 3.95
C HIS A 379 -12.02 -23.33 3.19
N GLN A 380 -11.44 -24.01 2.17
CA GLN A 380 -10.26 -23.50 1.45
C GLN A 380 -10.56 -22.24 0.62
N HIS A 381 -11.81 -22.01 0.25
CA HIS A 381 -12.25 -20.83 -0.50
C HIS A 381 -12.71 -19.65 0.41
N HIS A 382 -12.58 -19.75 1.73
CA HIS A 382 -12.82 -18.63 2.64
C HIS A 382 -11.82 -17.48 2.37
N GLY A 383 -12.32 -16.27 2.16
CA GLY A 383 -11.54 -15.07 1.85
C GLY A 383 -11.74 -14.54 0.42
N LEU A 384 -12.41 -15.25 -0.48
CA LEU A 384 -12.63 -14.77 -1.86
C LEU A 384 -13.42 -13.47 -1.95
N TYR A 385 -14.26 -13.17 -0.95
CA TYR A 385 -15.06 -11.94 -0.84
C TYR A 385 -14.41 -10.86 0.05
N ALA A 386 -13.13 -11.02 0.38
CA ALA A 386 -12.40 -10.10 1.26
C ALA A 386 -12.02 -8.75 0.61
N GLY A 387 -12.24 -8.59 -0.70
CA GLY A 387 -11.73 -7.45 -1.45
C GLY A 387 -10.27 -7.61 -1.84
N VAL A 388 -9.55 -6.50 -2.05
CA VAL A 388 -8.11 -6.50 -2.32
C VAL A 388 -7.35 -6.02 -1.08
N PHE A 389 -6.09 -6.45 -0.94
CA PHE A 389 -5.25 -6.05 0.21
C PHE A 389 -4.91 -4.55 0.18
N CYS A 390 -4.57 -4.03 -1.00
CA CYS A 390 -4.20 -2.63 -1.20
C CYS A 390 -5.15 -1.98 -2.23
N PRO A 391 -6.33 -1.47 -1.79
CA PRO A 391 -7.28 -0.79 -2.66
C PRO A 391 -6.73 0.51 -3.26
N PHE A 392 -7.03 0.74 -4.54
CA PHE A 392 -6.72 1.98 -5.26
C PHE A 392 -7.96 2.87 -5.49
N GLY A 393 -9.08 2.54 -4.84
CA GLY A 393 -10.35 3.26 -5.01
C GLY A 393 -11.08 2.89 -6.31
N GLN A 394 -10.82 1.72 -6.85
CA GLN A 394 -11.51 1.20 -8.03
C GLN A 394 -12.76 0.42 -7.65
N GLU A 395 -13.68 0.25 -8.62
CA GLU A 395 -14.82 -0.64 -8.47
C GLU A 395 -14.35 -2.08 -8.22
N GLY A 396 -14.95 -2.76 -7.22
CA GLY A 396 -14.56 -4.10 -6.84
C GLY A 396 -13.40 -4.22 -5.85
N ASP A 397 -12.78 -3.12 -5.41
CA ASP A 397 -11.67 -3.16 -4.45
C ASP A 397 -12.09 -3.55 -3.04
N MET A 398 -13.25 -3.06 -2.60
CA MET A 398 -13.67 -3.20 -1.21
C MET A 398 -14.39 -4.54 -0.97
N PRO A 399 -14.35 -5.06 0.27
CA PRO A 399 -15.10 -6.26 0.64
C PRO A 399 -16.61 -6.09 0.44
N SER A 400 -17.25 -7.08 -0.14
CA SER A 400 -18.72 -7.14 -0.22
C SER A 400 -19.35 -7.49 1.13
N ASP A 401 -20.67 -7.76 1.14
CA ASP A 401 -21.35 -8.30 2.32
C ASP A 401 -20.68 -9.60 2.78
N GLN A 402 -20.32 -9.66 4.04
CA GLN A 402 -19.58 -10.78 4.62
C GLN A 402 -20.45 -11.97 5.03
N GLY A 403 -21.73 -11.93 4.71
CA GLY A 403 -22.64 -13.03 5.04
C GLY A 403 -22.21 -14.39 4.49
N ILE A 404 -21.63 -14.44 3.29
CA ILE A 404 -21.07 -15.68 2.70
C ILE A 404 -19.83 -16.11 3.50
N GLU A 405 -18.90 -15.21 3.73
CA GLU A 405 -17.68 -15.47 4.49
C GLU A 405 -17.96 -15.93 5.93
N ASN A 406 -19.01 -15.38 6.54
CA ASN A 406 -19.45 -15.77 7.89
C ASN A 406 -20.00 -17.22 7.91
N GLY A 407 -20.58 -17.68 6.80
CA GLY A 407 -20.98 -19.07 6.63
C GLY A 407 -19.84 -20.08 6.44
N LEU A 408 -18.63 -19.59 6.13
CA LEU A 408 -17.41 -20.36 5.91
C LEU A 408 -16.44 -20.31 7.10
N SER A 409 -16.81 -19.67 8.19
CA SER A 409 -15.97 -19.45 9.36
C SER A 409 -16.76 -19.53 10.66
N ASN A 410 -16.08 -19.73 11.80
CA ASN A 410 -16.74 -19.68 13.10
C ASN A 410 -16.95 -18.22 13.49
N THR A 411 -18.23 -17.85 13.64
CA THR A 411 -18.65 -16.46 13.84
C THR A 411 -19.33 -16.29 15.18
N PHE A 412 -18.91 -15.26 15.93
CA PHE A 412 -19.42 -14.91 17.26
C PHE A 412 -19.97 -13.49 17.22
N THR A 413 -21.18 -13.30 17.72
CA THR A 413 -21.94 -12.05 17.56
C THR A 413 -22.42 -11.55 18.92
N SER A 414 -22.27 -10.26 19.20
CA SER A 414 -22.76 -9.62 20.43
C SER A 414 -24.29 -9.49 20.47
N GLU A 415 -24.83 -9.18 21.63
CA GLU A 415 -26.17 -8.61 21.71
C GLU A 415 -26.21 -7.25 20.98
N PRO A 416 -27.39 -6.77 20.56
CA PRO A 416 -27.53 -5.43 19.99
C PRO A 416 -26.97 -4.37 20.92
N LEU A 417 -26.13 -3.48 20.38
CA LEU A 417 -25.56 -2.36 21.15
C LEU A 417 -26.68 -1.46 21.69
N VAL A 418 -26.64 -1.18 22.97
CA VAL A 418 -27.60 -0.29 23.63
C VAL A 418 -27.31 1.19 23.38
N GLU A 419 -26.04 1.51 23.08
CA GLU A 419 -25.53 2.82 22.70
C GLU A 419 -24.58 2.66 21.51
N GLU A 420 -24.20 3.76 20.87
CA GLU A 420 -23.15 3.78 19.84
C GLU A 420 -21.81 3.37 20.46
N LEU A 421 -21.05 2.56 19.76
CA LEU A 421 -19.67 2.20 20.11
C LEU A 421 -18.72 2.74 19.06
N ALA A 422 -17.91 3.71 19.42
CA ALA A 422 -16.82 4.19 18.59
C ALA A 422 -15.54 3.42 18.90
N ILE A 423 -14.79 3.03 17.88
CA ILE A 423 -13.48 2.38 18.02
C ILE A 423 -12.44 3.19 17.25
N LEU A 424 -11.23 3.35 17.84
CA LEU A 424 -10.09 4.00 17.20
C LEU A 424 -8.79 3.31 17.60
N GLY A 425 -8.09 2.72 16.62
CA GLY A 425 -6.83 2.02 16.84
C GLY A 425 -6.91 0.55 16.45
N PHE A 426 -6.13 -0.29 17.11
CA PHE A 426 -5.91 -1.70 16.77
C PHE A 426 -6.81 -2.64 17.57
N PRO A 427 -7.87 -3.22 16.99
CA PRO A 427 -8.57 -4.34 17.62
C PRO A 427 -7.64 -5.54 17.74
N LYS A 428 -7.83 -6.38 18.79
CA LYS A 428 -7.01 -7.58 19.01
C LYS A 428 -7.88 -8.79 19.32
N MET A 429 -7.52 -9.93 18.77
CA MET A 429 -8.08 -11.21 19.16
C MET A 429 -7.05 -12.00 19.94
N GLN A 430 -7.23 -12.12 21.25
CA GLN A 430 -6.49 -13.08 22.08
C GLN A 430 -7.25 -14.40 22.03
N ALA A 431 -6.60 -15.48 21.60
CA ALA A 431 -7.21 -16.79 21.46
C ALA A 431 -6.35 -17.87 22.14
N LYS A 432 -6.97 -18.71 22.95
CA LYS A 432 -6.40 -19.97 23.42
C LYS A 432 -6.79 -21.07 22.46
N LEU A 433 -5.81 -21.76 21.91
CA LEU A 433 -5.95 -22.68 20.80
C LEU A 433 -5.36 -24.06 21.09
N LEU A 434 -5.87 -25.07 20.37
CA LEU A 434 -5.29 -26.40 20.20
C LEU A 434 -5.11 -26.61 18.70
N SER A 435 -3.98 -27.17 18.26
CA SER A 435 -3.72 -27.49 16.86
C SER A 435 -3.42 -28.96 16.66
N SER A 436 -3.94 -29.54 15.56
CA SER A 436 -3.60 -30.91 15.14
C SER A 436 -2.26 -30.98 14.40
N SER A 437 -1.71 -29.85 13.95
CA SER A 437 -0.47 -29.78 13.17
C SER A 437 0.53 -28.78 13.76
N LYS A 438 1.80 -28.97 13.42
CA LYS A 438 2.90 -28.05 13.71
C LYS A 438 2.85 -26.77 12.88
N ARG A 439 2.10 -26.76 11.79
CA ARG A 439 1.87 -25.64 10.89
C ARG A 439 0.39 -25.29 10.94
N ALA A 440 0.09 -24.08 11.32
CA ALA A 440 -1.29 -23.62 11.39
C ALA A 440 -1.34 -22.10 11.20
N ASN A 441 -2.44 -21.62 10.69
CA ASN A 441 -2.72 -20.21 10.49
C ASN A 441 -4.01 -19.81 11.21
N LEU A 442 -4.17 -18.54 11.51
CA LEU A 442 -5.41 -17.98 12.04
C LEU A 442 -5.67 -16.62 11.37
N ALA A 443 -6.82 -16.51 10.71
CA ALA A 443 -7.38 -15.25 10.25
C ALA A 443 -8.54 -14.83 11.15
N VAL A 444 -8.63 -13.54 11.43
CA VAL A 444 -9.66 -12.93 12.25
C VAL A 444 -10.27 -11.77 11.48
N ARG A 445 -11.61 -11.74 11.39
CA ARG A 445 -12.36 -10.65 10.77
C ARG A 445 -13.28 -10.01 11.81
N LEU A 446 -13.23 -8.69 11.91
CA LEU A 446 -14.13 -7.87 12.71
C LEU A 446 -15.15 -7.22 11.79
N SER A 447 -16.42 -7.40 12.07
CA SER A 447 -17.52 -6.91 11.23
C SER A 447 -18.58 -6.17 12.05
N ASP A 448 -19.27 -5.26 11.39
CA ASP A 448 -20.48 -4.59 11.85
C ASP A 448 -21.69 -5.34 11.27
N LEU A 449 -22.45 -6.02 12.12
CA LEU A 449 -23.71 -6.67 11.74
C LEU A 449 -24.87 -5.72 11.98
N SER A 450 -25.49 -5.26 10.89
CA SER A 450 -26.63 -4.35 10.94
C SER A 450 -27.91 -5.07 11.42
N PRO A 451 -28.92 -4.33 11.89
CA PRO A 451 -30.24 -4.91 12.22
C PRO A 451 -30.95 -5.58 11.02
N SER A 452 -30.57 -5.23 9.79
CA SER A 452 -31.08 -5.86 8.56
C SER A 452 -30.41 -7.21 8.23
N GLY A 453 -29.35 -7.58 8.96
CA GLY A 453 -28.58 -8.80 8.74
C GLY A 453 -27.42 -8.66 7.76
N THR A 454 -27.14 -7.46 7.24
CA THR A 454 -25.96 -7.23 6.42
C THR A 454 -24.70 -7.13 7.30
N SER A 455 -23.61 -7.77 6.90
CA SER A 455 -22.35 -7.83 7.64
C SER A 455 -21.25 -7.08 6.88
N LYS A 456 -20.76 -5.97 7.45
CA LYS A 456 -19.69 -5.15 6.87
C LYS A 456 -18.37 -5.43 7.55
N LEU A 457 -17.36 -5.84 6.78
CA LEU A 457 -15.98 -5.92 7.29
C LEU A 457 -15.49 -4.52 7.71
N ILE A 458 -15.03 -4.39 8.95
CA ILE A 458 -14.46 -3.15 9.49
C ILE A 458 -12.94 -3.26 9.61
N SER A 459 -12.44 -4.40 10.07
CA SER A 459 -11.01 -4.68 10.21
C SER A 459 -10.76 -6.18 10.15
N TRP A 460 -9.52 -6.55 9.85
CA TRP A 460 -9.08 -7.93 9.81
C TRP A 460 -7.60 -8.06 10.17
N GLY A 461 -7.20 -9.25 10.51
CA GLY A 461 -5.81 -9.60 10.77
C GLY A 461 -5.57 -11.08 10.56
N GLN A 462 -4.33 -11.47 10.37
CA GLN A 462 -3.93 -12.88 10.22
C GLN A 462 -2.60 -13.13 10.92
N LEU A 463 -2.39 -14.38 11.30
CA LEU A 463 -1.14 -14.82 11.94
C LEU A 463 -0.83 -16.25 11.47
N ASN A 464 0.37 -16.44 10.94
CA ASN A 464 0.98 -17.75 10.90
C ASN A 464 1.37 -18.13 12.34
N LEU A 465 0.75 -19.16 12.89
CA LEU A 465 0.88 -19.49 14.30
C LEU A 465 2.29 -19.96 14.69
N THR A 466 3.11 -20.30 13.71
CA THR A 466 4.54 -20.54 13.94
C THR A 466 5.29 -19.26 14.29
N HIS A 467 4.77 -18.10 13.88
CA HIS A 467 5.30 -16.77 14.18
C HIS A 467 4.71 -16.12 15.44
N ARG A 468 3.91 -16.86 16.24
CA ARG A 468 3.20 -16.35 17.42
C ARG A 468 4.08 -15.62 18.45
N ASN A 469 5.35 -16.04 18.56
CA ASN A 469 6.31 -15.47 19.51
C ASN A 469 7.35 -14.55 18.82
N SER A 470 7.66 -14.80 17.54
CA SER A 470 8.66 -14.03 16.78
C SER A 470 8.51 -14.24 15.29
N HIS A 471 8.54 -13.15 14.53
CA HIS A 471 8.67 -13.22 13.08
C HIS A 471 10.11 -13.51 12.60
N GLU A 472 11.09 -13.32 13.47
CA GLU A 472 12.52 -13.60 13.16
C GLU A 472 12.88 -15.06 13.47
N PHE A 473 12.30 -15.60 14.52
CA PHE A 473 12.57 -16.95 15.02
C PHE A 473 11.27 -17.74 15.16
N PRO A 474 10.64 -18.11 14.03
CA PRO A 474 9.42 -18.92 14.08
C PRO A 474 9.71 -20.31 14.63
N GLU A 475 8.73 -20.92 15.28
CA GLU A 475 8.84 -22.22 15.93
C GLU A 475 7.57 -23.05 15.72
N ASP A 476 7.73 -24.37 15.74
CA ASP A 476 6.60 -25.30 15.60
C ASP A 476 5.48 -24.97 16.57
N VAL A 477 4.24 -25.07 16.12
CA VAL A 477 3.05 -24.98 16.97
C VAL A 477 3.00 -26.22 17.87
N PRO A 478 2.70 -26.09 19.17
CA PRO A 478 2.48 -27.24 20.05
C PRO A 478 1.28 -28.06 19.58
N VAL A 479 1.50 -29.34 19.27
CA VAL A 479 0.43 -30.24 18.79
C VAL A 479 -0.29 -30.88 19.99
N GLY A 480 -1.61 -30.70 20.06
CA GLY A 480 -2.44 -31.28 21.10
C GLY A 480 -2.27 -30.63 22.49
N GLU A 481 -1.56 -29.54 22.61
CA GLU A 481 -1.39 -28.75 23.83
C GLU A 481 -2.04 -27.36 23.66
N GLU A 482 -2.60 -26.82 24.72
CA GLU A 482 -3.16 -25.47 24.72
C GLU A 482 -2.04 -24.43 24.65
N PHE A 483 -2.24 -23.42 23.77
CA PHE A 483 -1.36 -22.26 23.69
C PHE A 483 -2.18 -20.99 23.44
N ILE A 484 -1.64 -19.84 23.82
CA ILE A 484 -2.31 -18.55 23.65
C ILE A 484 -1.59 -17.75 22.56
N VAL A 485 -2.39 -17.12 21.70
CA VAL A 485 -1.91 -16.20 20.66
C VAL A 485 -2.67 -14.88 20.73
N THR A 486 -2.07 -13.84 20.20
CA THR A 486 -2.77 -12.56 19.93
C THR A 486 -2.62 -12.22 18.48
N VAL A 487 -3.74 -12.09 17.79
CA VAL A 487 -3.82 -11.56 16.42
C VAL A 487 -4.23 -10.09 16.53
N GLU A 488 -3.33 -9.20 16.14
CA GLU A 488 -3.64 -7.78 15.99
C GLU A 488 -4.31 -7.56 14.62
N LEU A 489 -5.43 -6.85 14.61
CA LEU A 489 -6.14 -6.48 13.41
C LEU A 489 -5.68 -5.09 12.97
N ASP A 490 -5.90 -4.77 11.69
CA ASP A 490 -5.57 -3.45 11.16
C ASP A 490 -6.28 -2.34 11.94
N ALA A 491 -5.57 -1.25 12.14
CA ALA A 491 -6.11 -0.08 12.80
C ALA A 491 -7.33 0.46 12.05
N ILE A 492 -8.31 0.93 12.80
CA ILE A 492 -9.55 1.46 12.26
C ILE A 492 -10.10 2.59 13.13
N GLY A 493 -10.78 3.56 12.50
CA GLY A 493 -11.65 4.53 13.13
C GLY A 493 -13.07 4.32 12.63
N TYR A 494 -13.98 3.83 13.50
CA TYR A 494 -15.32 3.43 13.07
C TYR A 494 -16.36 3.56 14.19
N LYS A 495 -17.58 3.99 13.84
CA LYS A 495 -18.71 4.06 14.77
C LYS A 495 -19.72 2.95 14.44
N LEU A 496 -19.94 2.06 15.41
CA LEU A 496 -21.02 1.06 15.37
C LEU A 496 -22.27 1.68 16.00
N PRO A 497 -23.35 1.90 15.23
CA PRO A 497 -24.54 2.53 15.76
C PRO A 497 -25.28 1.67 16.80
N LYS A 498 -26.06 2.31 17.65
CA LYS A 498 -27.05 1.65 18.50
C LYS A 498 -27.91 0.67 17.69
N GLY A 499 -28.12 -0.53 18.21
CA GLY A 499 -28.88 -1.60 17.58
C GLY A 499 -28.10 -2.48 16.61
N HIS A 500 -26.90 -2.05 16.16
CA HIS A 500 -25.94 -2.91 15.47
C HIS A 500 -25.28 -3.88 16.44
N ARG A 501 -24.56 -4.85 15.91
CA ARG A 501 -23.85 -5.87 16.70
C ARG A 501 -22.38 -5.96 16.29
N VAL A 502 -21.51 -6.11 17.25
CA VAL A 502 -20.13 -6.50 17.02
C VAL A 502 -20.09 -7.96 16.60
N GLN A 503 -19.37 -8.28 15.54
CA GLN A 503 -19.23 -9.65 15.06
C GLN A 503 -17.75 -9.93 14.79
N VAL A 504 -17.23 -11.04 15.35
CA VAL A 504 -15.88 -11.54 15.06
C VAL A 504 -15.96 -12.94 14.46
N SER A 505 -15.15 -13.20 13.45
CA SER A 505 -15.07 -14.49 12.77
C SER A 505 -13.64 -14.99 12.76
N LEU A 506 -13.45 -16.30 13.01
CA LEU A 506 -12.17 -16.99 13.06
C LEU A 506 -12.14 -18.10 12.02
N SER A 507 -11.01 -18.22 11.30
CA SER A 507 -10.77 -19.32 10.36
C SER A 507 -9.27 -19.59 10.22
N PRO A 508 -8.83 -20.85 10.05
CA PRO A 508 -7.43 -21.15 9.72
C PRO A 508 -7.07 -20.87 8.24
N VAL A 509 -8.02 -20.41 7.44
CA VAL A 509 -7.88 -20.12 6.01
C VAL A 509 -8.33 -18.70 5.72
N TYR A 510 -7.65 -17.99 4.80
CA TYR A 510 -8.07 -16.69 4.27
C TYR A 510 -7.50 -16.45 2.86
N TRP A 511 -7.91 -17.32 1.90
CA TRP A 511 -7.44 -17.27 0.53
C TRP A 511 -8.10 -16.13 -0.28
N PRO A 512 -7.35 -15.34 -1.09
CA PRO A 512 -5.91 -15.42 -1.37
C PRO A 512 -5.03 -14.51 -0.48
N HIS A 513 -5.55 -13.90 0.59
CA HIS A 513 -4.73 -13.04 1.46
C HIS A 513 -3.74 -13.85 2.32
N MET A 514 -3.94 -15.13 2.44
CA MET A 514 -3.06 -16.02 3.20
C MET A 514 -2.81 -17.30 2.39
N TRP A 515 -1.54 -17.59 2.08
CA TRP A 515 -1.21 -18.87 1.45
C TRP A 515 -1.56 -20.03 2.38
N PRO A 516 -2.23 -21.10 1.90
CA PRO A 516 -2.65 -22.21 2.76
C PRO A 516 -1.47 -23.00 3.34
N THR A 517 -1.69 -23.61 4.49
CA THR A 517 -0.81 -24.66 5.02
C THR A 517 -0.74 -25.84 4.07
N ALA A 518 0.35 -26.64 4.15
CA ALA A 518 0.54 -27.77 3.26
C ALA A 518 -0.48 -28.90 3.47
N GLU A 519 -1.14 -28.93 4.61
CA GLU A 519 -2.16 -29.91 4.99
C GLU A 519 -3.38 -29.22 5.60
N GLU A 520 -4.52 -29.88 5.58
CA GLU A 520 -5.68 -29.44 6.36
C GLU A 520 -5.38 -29.53 7.84
N VAL A 521 -5.63 -28.45 8.56
CA VAL A 521 -5.34 -28.33 9.99
C VAL A 521 -6.65 -28.24 10.76
N GLU A 522 -6.83 -29.11 11.74
CA GLU A 522 -7.88 -28.94 12.74
C GLU A 522 -7.36 -27.97 13.82
N LEU A 523 -7.95 -26.79 13.86
CA LEU A 523 -7.67 -25.77 14.85
C LEU A 523 -8.90 -25.62 15.76
N THR A 524 -8.70 -25.77 17.07
CA THR A 524 -9.78 -25.69 18.06
C THR A 524 -9.56 -24.50 18.98
N VAL A 525 -10.57 -23.65 19.12
CA VAL A 525 -10.58 -22.54 20.08
C VAL A 525 -11.14 -23.01 21.44
N VAL A 526 -10.43 -22.65 22.51
CA VAL A 526 -10.87 -22.89 23.89
C VAL A 526 -11.58 -21.64 24.39
N LYS A 527 -12.86 -21.77 24.74
CA LYS A 527 -13.70 -20.64 25.16
C LYS A 527 -13.60 -20.49 26.68
N ASP A 528 -12.71 -19.62 27.13
CA ASP A 528 -12.54 -19.27 28.53
C ASP A 528 -12.12 -17.78 28.69
N LYS A 529 -11.62 -17.41 29.86
CA LYS A 529 -11.17 -16.04 30.17
C LYS A 529 -9.97 -15.56 29.32
N ASP A 530 -9.24 -16.48 28.68
CA ASP A 530 -8.05 -16.19 27.89
C ASP A 530 -8.39 -16.04 26.39
N THR A 531 -9.68 -16.25 26.01
CA THR A 531 -10.15 -16.11 24.63
C THR A 531 -11.14 -14.96 24.53
N ARG A 532 -10.67 -13.82 23.99
CA ARG A 532 -11.43 -12.57 23.98
C ARG A 532 -11.04 -11.66 22.81
N LEU A 533 -12.04 -10.98 22.28
CA LEU A 533 -11.88 -9.83 21.41
C LEU A 533 -11.66 -8.58 22.27
N ILE A 534 -10.62 -7.81 21.99
CA ILE A 534 -10.30 -6.55 22.66
C ILE A 534 -10.46 -5.42 21.67
N LEU A 535 -11.40 -4.53 21.90
CA LEU A 535 -11.68 -3.37 21.07
C LEU A 535 -11.09 -2.10 21.70
N PRO A 536 -10.49 -1.21 20.87
CA PRO A 536 -10.04 0.11 21.30
C PRO A 536 -11.27 1.07 21.37
N ASP A 537 -12.01 1.02 22.49
CA ASP A 537 -13.20 1.87 22.74
C ASP A 537 -12.77 3.33 22.85
N TYR A 538 -13.32 4.17 21.98
CA TYR A 538 -12.93 5.55 21.82
C TYR A 538 -14.03 6.51 22.29
N THR A 539 -13.67 7.43 23.18
CA THR A 539 -14.55 8.51 23.61
C THR A 539 -14.02 9.84 23.08
N ASN A 540 -14.68 10.38 22.04
CA ASN A 540 -14.30 11.68 21.49
C ASN A 540 -14.53 12.78 22.53
N THR A 541 -13.45 13.42 22.97
CA THR A 541 -13.48 14.55 23.93
C THR A 541 -13.09 15.87 23.29
N THR A 542 -12.80 15.87 21.97
CA THR A 542 -12.38 17.07 21.24
C THR A 542 -13.59 17.94 20.93
N GLU A 543 -13.54 19.21 21.34
CA GLU A 543 -14.59 20.19 20.99
C GLU A 543 -14.50 20.56 19.51
N GLU A 544 -15.66 20.63 18.82
CA GLU A 544 -15.70 20.99 17.37
C GLU A 544 -15.04 22.35 17.06
N ALA A 545 -15.03 23.27 17.99
CA ALA A 545 -14.38 24.58 17.84
C ALA A 545 -12.86 24.53 17.69
N GLU A 546 -12.22 23.40 18.05
CA GLU A 546 -10.79 23.19 17.92
C GLU A 546 -10.39 22.59 16.55
N ILE A 547 -11.37 22.15 15.77
CA ILE A 547 -11.12 21.51 14.47
C ILE A 547 -11.01 22.57 13.38
N VAL A 548 -9.78 22.87 12.96
CA VAL A 548 -9.52 23.70 11.78
C VAL A 548 -9.89 22.90 10.52
N PRO A 549 -10.92 23.33 9.76
CA PRO A 549 -11.32 22.59 8.57
C PRO A 549 -10.25 22.66 7.48
N PHE A 550 -10.07 21.56 6.76
CA PHE A 550 -9.25 21.57 5.55
C PHE A 550 -9.89 22.46 4.48
N GLU A 551 -9.09 23.10 3.69
CA GLU A 551 -9.52 23.80 2.49
C GLU A 551 -10.14 22.80 1.48
N ARG A 552 -10.87 23.33 0.50
CA ARG A 552 -11.33 22.53 -0.63
C ARG A 552 -10.13 22.09 -1.47
N PRO A 553 -10.18 20.85 -2.03
CA PRO A 553 -9.10 20.38 -2.89
C PRO A 553 -8.87 21.31 -4.08
N GLU A 554 -7.63 21.69 -4.28
CA GLU A 554 -7.16 22.50 -5.40
C GLU A 554 -5.90 21.87 -5.99
N THR A 555 -5.78 21.89 -7.32
CA THR A 555 -4.60 21.35 -8.03
C THR A 555 -4.26 22.23 -9.22
N ALA A 556 -3.07 22.05 -9.80
CA ALA A 556 -2.79 22.60 -11.13
C ALA A 556 -3.69 21.91 -12.19
N ALA A 557 -3.71 22.46 -13.41
CA ALA A 557 -4.44 21.85 -14.51
C ALA A 557 -3.81 20.51 -14.89
N VAL A 558 -4.65 19.49 -15.05
CA VAL A 558 -4.17 18.21 -15.57
C VAL A 558 -3.70 18.38 -17.02
N MET A 559 -2.60 17.73 -17.37
CA MET A 559 -2.11 17.75 -18.77
C MET A 559 -3.11 17.14 -19.73
N GLU A 560 -3.11 17.63 -20.97
CA GLU A 560 -3.97 17.12 -22.03
C GLU A 560 -3.64 15.66 -22.37
N ARG A 561 -4.68 14.89 -22.62
CA ARG A 561 -4.59 13.50 -23.06
C ARG A 561 -5.72 13.16 -23.99
N GLU A 562 -5.43 12.30 -24.95
CA GLU A 562 -6.41 11.66 -25.81
C GLU A 562 -6.61 10.21 -25.32
N VAL A 563 -7.85 9.80 -25.12
CA VAL A 563 -8.20 8.41 -24.76
C VAL A 563 -8.34 7.62 -26.05
N LEU A 564 -7.46 6.65 -26.27
CA LEU A 564 -7.47 5.75 -27.43
C LEU A 564 -8.24 4.46 -27.15
N ARG A 565 -8.23 3.99 -25.91
CA ARG A 565 -9.01 2.88 -25.36
C ARG A 565 -9.42 3.23 -23.94
N GLU A 566 -10.70 3.03 -23.62
CA GLU A 566 -11.22 3.25 -22.28
C GLU A 566 -10.65 2.22 -21.30
N SER A 567 -10.57 2.62 -20.03
CA SER A 567 -10.24 1.70 -18.94
C SER A 567 -11.45 0.89 -18.51
N GLY A 568 -11.22 -0.30 -17.97
CA GLY A 568 -12.27 -1.16 -17.43
C GLY A 568 -11.72 -2.21 -16.49
N ARG A 569 -12.59 -2.77 -15.63
CA ARG A 569 -12.23 -3.84 -14.70
C ARG A 569 -13.34 -4.85 -14.58
N THR A 570 -12.98 -6.10 -14.43
CA THR A 570 -13.87 -7.19 -13.99
C THR A 570 -13.22 -7.97 -12.86
N ARG A 571 -14.00 -8.31 -11.83
CA ARG A 571 -13.55 -9.17 -10.74
C ARG A 571 -14.63 -10.21 -10.47
N GLU A 572 -14.35 -11.47 -10.80
CA GLU A 572 -15.33 -12.54 -10.82
C GLU A 572 -14.87 -13.71 -9.95
N ILE A 573 -15.82 -14.30 -9.22
CA ILE A 573 -15.63 -15.56 -8.51
C ILE A 573 -16.41 -16.64 -9.26
N ARG A 574 -15.72 -17.72 -9.64
CA ARG A 574 -16.30 -18.85 -10.37
C ARG A 574 -16.09 -20.13 -9.57
N HIS A 575 -17.11 -20.96 -9.50
CA HIS A 575 -17.06 -22.29 -8.88
C HIS A 575 -17.39 -23.39 -9.90
N ASN A 576 -16.48 -24.33 -10.07
CA ASN A 576 -16.71 -25.52 -10.85
C ASN A 576 -17.22 -26.64 -9.93
N THR A 577 -18.53 -26.92 -9.98
CA THR A 577 -19.17 -27.90 -9.10
C THR A 577 -18.76 -29.35 -9.38
N VAL A 578 -18.08 -29.65 -10.50
CA VAL A 578 -17.59 -31.00 -10.84
C VAL A 578 -16.24 -31.28 -10.20
N THR A 579 -15.33 -30.30 -10.28
CA THR A 579 -13.96 -30.41 -9.74
C THR A 579 -13.83 -29.82 -8.33
N ASN A 580 -14.86 -29.11 -7.87
CA ASN A 580 -14.86 -28.32 -6.63
C ASN A 580 -13.79 -27.23 -6.57
N GLU A 581 -13.35 -26.76 -7.75
CA GLU A 581 -12.38 -25.68 -7.90
C GLU A 581 -13.06 -24.31 -7.82
N TRP A 582 -12.47 -23.42 -7.05
CA TRP A 582 -12.83 -22.00 -6.96
C TRP A 582 -11.77 -21.14 -7.65
N ILE A 583 -12.21 -20.16 -8.40
CA ILE A 583 -11.36 -19.23 -9.15
C ILE A 583 -11.82 -17.81 -8.86
N LEU A 584 -10.89 -16.99 -8.39
CA LEU A 584 -11.03 -15.54 -8.41
C LEU A 584 -10.24 -15.01 -9.60
N ASP A 585 -10.92 -14.36 -10.52
CA ASP A 585 -10.37 -13.78 -11.75
C ASP A 585 -10.53 -12.26 -11.68
N ASP A 586 -9.42 -11.53 -11.55
CA ASP A 586 -9.37 -10.08 -11.44
C ASP A 586 -8.63 -9.51 -12.65
N PHE A 587 -9.38 -8.98 -13.61
CA PHE A 587 -8.87 -8.37 -14.83
C PHE A 587 -9.02 -6.85 -14.77
N SER A 588 -7.93 -6.14 -15.06
CA SER A 588 -7.88 -4.69 -15.17
C SER A 588 -7.32 -4.27 -16.53
N ASP A 589 -8.09 -3.53 -17.30
CA ASP A 589 -7.61 -2.79 -18.45
C ASP A 589 -7.44 -1.32 -18.05
N GLU A 590 -6.19 -0.86 -18.03
CA GLU A 590 -5.86 0.51 -17.67
C GLU A 590 -6.17 1.52 -18.81
N GLY A 591 -6.66 1.01 -19.93
CA GLY A 591 -6.90 1.79 -21.15
C GLY A 591 -5.63 2.05 -21.95
N CYS A 592 -5.77 2.90 -22.97
CA CYS A 592 -4.65 3.41 -23.75
C CYS A 592 -4.82 4.91 -23.95
N ARG A 593 -3.74 5.66 -23.81
CA ARG A 593 -3.76 7.13 -23.90
C ARG A 593 -2.64 7.63 -24.80
N ARG A 594 -2.89 8.76 -25.47
CA ARG A 594 -1.87 9.55 -26.15
C ARG A 594 -1.70 10.88 -25.44
N LEU A 595 -0.46 11.31 -25.26
CA LEU A 595 -0.11 12.64 -24.78
C LEU A 595 0.11 13.55 -26.00
N PRO A 596 -0.78 14.51 -26.30
CA PRO A 596 -0.69 15.32 -27.52
C PRO A 596 0.58 16.16 -27.60
N ALA A 597 1.11 16.56 -26.42
CA ALA A 597 2.31 17.42 -26.32
C ALA A 597 3.56 16.80 -26.97
N ASN A 598 3.69 15.47 -26.96
CA ASN A 598 4.85 14.76 -27.50
C ASN A 598 4.50 13.52 -28.34
N GLY A 599 3.20 13.21 -28.48
CA GLY A 599 2.69 12.08 -29.24
C GLY A 599 2.93 10.71 -28.59
N LEU A 600 3.36 10.65 -27.32
CA LEU A 600 3.62 9.40 -26.61
C LEU A 600 2.31 8.66 -26.33
N GLU A 601 2.23 7.40 -26.76
CA GLU A 601 1.11 6.48 -26.50
C GLU A 601 1.53 5.43 -25.47
N TYR A 602 0.64 5.12 -24.53
CA TYR A 602 0.90 4.07 -23.55
C TYR A 602 -0.41 3.45 -23.04
N GLY A 603 -0.32 2.20 -22.66
CA GLY A 603 -1.45 1.46 -22.09
C GLY A 603 -1.02 0.14 -21.50
N SER A 604 -1.90 -0.46 -20.69
CA SER A 604 -1.64 -1.75 -20.08
C SER A 604 -2.91 -2.53 -19.76
N THR A 605 -2.76 -3.85 -19.67
CA THR A 605 -3.74 -4.77 -19.09
C THR A 605 -3.04 -5.66 -18.08
N ASN A 606 -3.76 -6.03 -17.03
CA ASN A 606 -3.33 -7.01 -16.03
C ASN A 606 -4.47 -7.98 -15.74
N GLN A 607 -4.14 -9.27 -15.62
CA GLN A 607 -5.07 -10.29 -15.16
C GLN A 607 -4.42 -11.10 -14.05
N ASN A 608 -5.09 -11.20 -12.91
CA ASN A 608 -4.66 -12.00 -11.78
C ASN A 608 -5.68 -13.12 -11.53
N ILE A 609 -5.21 -14.36 -11.52
CA ILE A 609 -6.06 -15.54 -11.37
C ILE A 609 -5.59 -16.33 -10.15
N TYR A 610 -6.47 -16.47 -9.18
CA TYR A 610 -6.24 -17.23 -7.95
C TYR A 610 -7.13 -18.47 -7.97
N ARG A 611 -6.55 -19.67 -7.83
CA ARG A 611 -7.27 -20.94 -7.87
C ARG A 611 -7.04 -21.71 -6.59
N ILE A 612 -8.09 -22.39 -6.13
CA ILE A 612 -8.04 -23.32 -5.02
C ILE A 612 -9.17 -24.36 -5.16
N THR A 613 -8.90 -25.61 -4.79
CA THR A 613 -9.89 -26.69 -4.73
C THR A 613 -10.24 -26.96 -3.28
N GLU A 614 -11.53 -27.03 -2.98
CA GLU A 614 -12.01 -27.35 -1.63
C GLU A 614 -11.53 -28.72 -1.19
N GLY A 615 -10.95 -28.81 0.04
CA GLY A 615 -10.37 -30.02 0.59
C GLY A 615 -8.97 -30.35 0.06
N ASP A 616 -8.34 -29.45 -0.73
CA ASP A 616 -6.97 -29.64 -1.22
C ASP A 616 -6.16 -28.32 -1.15
N PRO A 617 -5.53 -28.02 0.00
CA PRO A 617 -4.74 -26.81 0.16
C PRO A 617 -3.52 -26.72 -0.78
N LEU A 618 -3.02 -27.87 -1.28
CA LEU A 618 -1.90 -27.89 -2.24
C LEU A 618 -2.31 -27.52 -3.67
N SER A 619 -3.60 -27.44 -3.96
CA SER A 619 -4.13 -26.95 -5.24
C SER A 619 -4.01 -25.44 -5.42
N ALA A 620 -3.65 -24.69 -4.35
CA ALA A 620 -3.49 -23.24 -4.39
C ALA A 620 -2.50 -22.81 -5.48
N SER A 621 -2.92 -21.89 -6.34
CA SER A 621 -2.07 -21.33 -7.38
C SER A 621 -2.45 -19.89 -7.73
N VAL A 622 -1.44 -19.11 -8.09
CA VAL A 622 -1.56 -17.71 -8.53
C VAL A 622 -0.94 -17.57 -9.91
N GLN A 623 -1.62 -16.87 -10.80
CA GLN A 623 -1.11 -16.47 -12.12
C GLN A 623 -1.37 -14.99 -12.33
N CYS A 624 -0.33 -14.26 -12.79
CA CYS A 624 -0.38 -12.84 -13.12
C CYS A 624 0.07 -12.66 -14.55
N ASP A 625 -0.81 -12.13 -15.40
CA ASP A 625 -0.54 -11.82 -16.81
C ASP A 625 -0.54 -10.31 -17.01
N TRP A 626 0.45 -9.81 -17.75
CA TRP A 626 0.58 -8.41 -18.10
C TRP A 626 0.80 -8.20 -19.59
N THR A 627 0.19 -7.14 -20.11
CA THR A 627 0.53 -6.58 -21.41
C THR A 627 0.70 -5.07 -21.26
N LEU A 628 1.87 -4.54 -21.64
CA LEU A 628 2.17 -3.11 -21.62
C LEU A 628 2.61 -2.65 -22.98
N THR A 629 2.15 -1.48 -23.40
CA THR A 629 2.58 -0.81 -24.62
C THR A 629 3.10 0.58 -24.30
N VAL A 630 4.17 0.99 -24.98
CA VAL A 630 4.66 2.35 -25.01
C VAL A 630 5.28 2.63 -26.36
N GLY A 631 4.94 3.77 -26.97
CA GLY A 631 5.48 4.10 -28.27
C GLY A 631 5.09 5.47 -28.78
N ARG A 632 5.64 5.84 -29.94
CA ARG A 632 5.36 7.07 -30.67
C ARG A 632 5.78 6.93 -32.13
N GLY A 633 4.85 7.14 -33.07
CA GLY A 633 5.14 7.00 -34.49
C GLY A 633 5.65 5.60 -34.85
N GLU A 634 6.85 5.51 -35.44
CA GLU A 634 7.48 4.24 -35.80
C GLU A 634 8.09 3.50 -34.58
N TRP A 635 8.39 4.20 -33.52
CA TRP A 635 8.86 3.60 -32.27
C TRP A 635 7.69 3.01 -31.49
N GLN A 636 7.53 1.72 -31.55
CA GLN A 636 6.46 0.99 -30.87
C GLN A 636 7.04 -0.20 -30.13
N THR A 637 6.77 -0.33 -28.84
CA THR A 637 7.21 -1.44 -28.02
C THR A 637 6.06 -2.07 -27.26
N ARG A 638 6.12 -3.39 -27.06
CA ARG A 638 5.16 -4.16 -26.31
C ARG A 638 5.88 -5.15 -25.40
N LEU A 639 5.40 -5.24 -24.18
CA LEU A 639 5.84 -6.23 -23.18
C LEU A 639 4.67 -7.15 -22.85
N GLU A 640 4.95 -8.43 -22.78
CA GLU A 640 4.03 -9.47 -22.36
C GLU A 640 4.73 -10.27 -21.24
N SER A 641 4.05 -10.49 -20.13
CA SER A 641 4.59 -11.29 -19.04
C SER A 641 3.52 -12.22 -18.49
N THR A 642 3.92 -13.46 -18.19
CA THR A 642 3.14 -14.42 -17.42
C THR A 642 3.97 -14.89 -16.25
N SER A 643 3.52 -14.63 -15.03
CA SER A 643 4.12 -15.14 -13.81
C SER A 643 3.17 -16.10 -13.11
N THR A 644 3.69 -17.24 -12.62
CA THR A 644 2.89 -18.24 -11.90
C THR A 644 3.57 -18.66 -10.62
N MET A 645 2.78 -18.95 -9.59
CA MET A 645 3.25 -19.50 -8.32
C MET A 645 2.32 -20.62 -7.87
N LYS A 646 2.91 -21.73 -7.43
CA LYS A 646 2.24 -22.88 -6.81
C LYS A 646 3.16 -23.52 -5.76
N ALA A 647 2.64 -24.42 -4.95
CA ALA A 647 3.44 -25.10 -3.94
C ALA A 647 3.09 -26.60 -3.87
N ASP A 648 4.04 -27.39 -3.38
CA ASP A 648 3.79 -28.71 -2.81
C ASP A 648 3.97 -28.65 -1.26
N GLU A 649 4.13 -29.79 -0.62
CA GLU A 649 4.33 -29.89 0.82
C GLU A 649 5.62 -29.22 1.31
N ARG A 650 6.62 -29.04 0.44
CA ARG A 650 7.99 -28.64 0.81
C ARG A 650 8.46 -27.37 0.14
N LYS A 651 8.00 -27.08 -1.07
CA LYS A 651 8.54 -26.03 -1.91
C LYS A 651 7.46 -25.18 -2.55
N PHE A 652 7.81 -23.94 -2.79
CA PHE A 652 7.17 -23.06 -3.76
C PHE A 652 7.87 -23.19 -5.12
N TYR A 653 7.08 -23.19 -6.18
CA TYR A 653 7.53 -23.20 -7.58
C TYR A 653 7.05 -21.93 -8.26
N VAL A 654 7.98 -21.12 -8.73
CA VAL A 654 7.68 -19.86 -9.38
C VAL A 654 8.26 -19.83 -10.78
N SER A 655 7.47 -19.38 -11.73
CA SER A 655 7.87 -19.18 -13.12
C SER A 655 7.51 -17.76 -13.54
N SER A 656 8.44 -17.04 -14.17
CA SER A 656 8.21 -15.71 -14.73
C SER A 656 8.71 -15.67 -16.16
N GLN A 657 7.78 -15.59 -17.13
CA GLN A 657 8.10 -15.34 -18.54
C GLN A 657 8.01 -13.84 -18.80
N LEU A 658 8.98 -13.32 -19.53
CA LEU A 658 8.98 -11.97 -20.05
C LEU A 658 9.30 -11.99 -21.54
N ARG A 659 8.44 -11.39 -22.33
CA ARG A 659 8.57 -11.25 -23.77
C ARG A 659 8.52 -9.78 -24.16
N ALA A 660 9.46 -9.32 -24.98
CA ALA A 660 9.51 -7.95 -25.46
C ALA A 660 9.51 -7.91 -26.98
N LEU A 661 8.73 -6.97 -27.53
CA LEU A 661 8.56 -6.79 -28.97
C LEU A 661 8.87 -5.32 -29.35
N GLU A 662 9.55 -5.16 -30.47
CA GLU A 662 9.72 -3.89 -31.18
C GLU A 662 8.85 -3.95 -32.45
N GLY A 663 7.75 -3.17 -32.48
CA GLY A 663 6.65 -3.43 -33.42
C GLY A 663 6.10 -4.84 -33.24
N ASP A 664 6.14 -5.65 -34.33
CA ASP A 664 5.73 -7.06 -34.32
C ASP A 664 6.89 -8.04 -34.15
N VAL A 665 8.13 -7.54 -34.03
CA VAL A 665 9.33 -8.37 -33.94
C VAL A 665 9.65 -8.65 -32.48
N VAL A 666 9.72 -9.93 -32.11
CA VAL A 666 10.19 -10.36 -30.79
C VAL A 666 11.70 -10.11 -30.69
N VAL A 667 12.10 -9.26 -29.74
CA VAL A 667 13.51 -8.91 -29.50
C VAL A 667 14.06 -9.58 -28.24
N TYR A 668 13.16 -10.06 -27.36
CA TYR A 668 13.53 -10.78 -26.14
C TYR A 668 12.40 -11.74 -25.75
N ASP A 669 12.73 -12.96 -25.35
CA ASP A 669 11.79 -13.95 -24.83
C ASP A 669 12.53 -14.89 -23.88
N THR A 670 12.23 -14.80 -22.61
CA THR A 670 12.92 -15.58 -21.58
C THR A 670 11.92 -16.03 -20.51
N THR A 671 12.10 -17.27 -20.05
CA THR A 671 11.39 -17.80 -18.88
C THR A 671 12.40 -18.11 -17.79
N ARG A 672 12.19 -17.57 -16.60
CA ARG A 672 12.98 -17.85 -15.40
C ARG A 672 12.15 -18.69 -14.45
N ASN A 673 12.69 -19.84 -14.05
CA ASN A 673 12.05 -20.76 -13.13
C ASN A 673 12.94 -20.92 -11.90
N PHE A 674 12.33 -20.88 -10.74
CA PHE A 674 13.05 -21.17 -9.48
C PHE A 674 12.12 -21.87 -8.50
N GLU A 675 12.73 -22.53 -7.53
CA GLU A 675 12.05 -23.18 -6.43
C GLU A 675 12.64 -22.72 -5.10
N VAL A 676 11.77 -22.58 -4.11
CA VAL A 676 12.17 -22.14 -2.76
C VAL A 676 11.53 -23.06 -1.74
N GLU A 677 12.30 -23.51 -0.75
CA GLU A 677 11.79 -24.31 0.36
C GLU A 677 10.73 -23.52 1.15
N ARG A 678 9.66 -24.16 1.58
CA ARG A 678 8.68 -23.57 2.52
C ARG A 678 9.31 -23.51 3.90
N ASP A 679 9.48 -22.31 4.41
CA ASP A 679 10.08 -22.06 5.72
C ASP A 679 9.00 -21.64 6.73
N PHE A 680 8.40 -22.59 7.41
CA PHE A 680 7.30 -22.40 8.35
C PHE A 680 5.97 -21.88 7.73
N ASN A 681 5.86 -21.83 6.42
CA ASN A 681 4.62 -21.50 5.70
C ASN A 681 3.86 -22.74 5.25
#